data_2c7b9f30a217417ce08e29feee484a70
#
_entry.id   2c7b9f30a217417ce08e29feee484a70
#
_cell.length_a   1.000
_cell.length_b   1.000
_cell.length_c   1.000
_cell.angle_alpha   90.00
_cell.angle_beta   90.00
_cell.angle_gamma   90.00
#
_symmetry.space_group_name_H-M   'P 1'
#
loop_
_entity.id
_entity.type
_entity.pdbx_description
1 polymer ?
#
loop_
_entity_poly.entity_id
_entity_poly.type
_entity_poly.pdbx_seq_one_letter_code
_entity_poly.pdbx_strand_id
1 'polypeptide(L)'
;MAELTPMMQQYLETKKQYPDCILFYRLGDFYEMFFDDALTASKELEITLTGKNCGLEERAPMCGVPYHAVESYLDRLVSKGYKVAICEQMEDPKLAKGLVKRDVVRIVTPGTNLDVQALEESKNNYLMCVAYFTGKTGLSIADVTTGDYYVTEVEDAKKLLDEINKYHPSEIICNDAFLMSGVDIEDLRNRLHITVYSLDPHYFDEDLCRKCLQKHFHVSSLIGLGLEEFANGLIAAGGLMQYLYDTQKTSLAHFTHIDPYLTNKYMLLDSSTRRNLELTETLREKQKRGSLLWVLDKTKTAMGARMMRSWIEQPLIAKKEMNLRLDAVDELLKNPMSREEIREYLNAVYDLERLLGKVSYKTANPRDLIAFRNSMQMLPPIKSVLEDFHSEELVKIENDIDALQDLCTLIEEAIVEEPPISIREGGMIKEGFDETIDQLRAAKTEGKTWLAELEEQERERTGIKNLKIKYNKVFGYYLEVTNSYKDMVPDDYVRKQTLTNAERYSMPRLKELEDMILNAEDKLTGLEYDKFCSVREQIAAQIERIQRTAKAIARLDVFASLALVAERNHYVRPVLNEKGVIDIRDGRHPVVEQMTDHDMFISNDTYLDNQKHCIAIITGSNMAGKSSYMRQTALIVLLAQIGSFVPAKTANIGIVDRIFTRVGASDDLASGQSTFMVEMNEVANILRNATSKSLLVLDEIGRGTSTFDGLSIAWAVIEHISNRKLLGAKTLFATHYHELTELEGKIGNVNNYCIAVKEKGDDIVFLRKIIKGGADKSYGIQVARLAGVPDMVIDRAKEIVKQLSDNDITEKVQSISVDTDTTAKKQKHYDEVDLEQFSLFDTVKDEDVLEELKNVDIQTLTPLDALNTLYRLQNKLKNRWGNG
;
A
#
# COMPACT_ATOMS: atom_id res chain seq x y z
N MET A 1 49.19 -18.05 12.52
CA MET A 1 48.19 -17.22 11.83
C MET A 1 47.03 -17.10 12.79
N ALA A 2 46.58 -15.89 13.05
CA ALA A 2 45.36 -15.71 13.88
C ALA A 2 44.18 -16.30 13.11
N GLU A 3 43.53 -17.33 13.66
CA GLU A 3 42.35 -17.94 13.03
C GLU A 3 41.09 -17.33 13.64
N LEU A 4 40.08 -17.07 12.78
CA LEU A 4 38.79 -16.63 13.24
C LEU A 4 38.12 -17.67 14.15
N THR A 5 37.43 -17.19 15.18
CA THR A 5 36.67 -18.09 16.06
C THR A 5 35.63 -18.88 15.25
N PRO A 6 35.31 -20.13 15.64
CA PRO A 6 34.35 -20.99 14.90
C PRO A 6 32.98 -20.31 14.67
N MET A 7 32.53 -19.53 15.64
CA MET A 7 31.26 -18.76 15.52
C MET A 7 31.36 -17.67 14.43
N MET A 8 32.52 -16.99 14.35
CA MET A 8 32.71 -15.94 13.35
C MET A 8 32.93 -16.52 11.94
N GLN A 9 33.52 -17.72 11.85
CA GLN A 9 33.56 -18.47 10.58
C GLN A 9 32.17 -18.81 10.10
N GLN A 10 31.30 -19.34 10.96
CA GLN A 10 29.88 -19.64 10.65
C GLN A 10 29.10 -18.37 10.21
N TYR A 11 29.32 -17.24 10.91
CA TYR A 11 28.72 -15.95 10.52
C TYR A 11 29.10 -15.54 9.10
N LEU A 12 30.42 -15.58 8.79
CA LEU A 12 30.92 -15.18 7.47
C LEU A 12 30.48 -16.14 6.35
N GLU A 13 30.35 -17.42 6.63
CA GLU A 13 29.80 -18.41 5.69
C GLU A 13 28.31 -18.11 5.39
N THR A 14 27.54 -17.79 6.42
CA THR A 14 26.15 -17.36 6.24
C THR A 14 26.08 -16.03 5.46
N LYS A 15 26.91 -15.05 5.82
CA LYS A 15 26.94 -13.74 5.13
C LYS A 15 27.31 -13.85 3.65
N LYS A 16 28.17 -14.77 3.26
CA LYS A 16 28.50 -15.01 1.84
C LYS A 16 27.31 -15.49 1.00
N GLN A 17 26.34 -16.16 1.63
CA GLN A 17 25.12 -16.60 0.96
C GLN A 17 24.10 -15.45 0.79
N TYR A 18 24.18 -14.41 1.64
CA TYR A 18 23.27 -13.25 1.67
C TYR A 18 24.06 -11.93 1.67
N PRO A 19 24.86 -11.65 0.62
CA PRO A 19 25.79 -10.52 0.61
C PRO A 19 25.08 -9.16 0.64
N ASP A 20 23.90 -9.07 0.06
CA ASP A 20 23.06 -7.86 -0.07
C ASP A 20 22.11 -7.62 1.13
N CYS A 21 22.10 -8.53 2.11
CA CYS A 21 21.26 -8.42 3.30
C CYS A 21 22.07 -8.03 4.53
N ILE A 22 21.52 -7.21 5.41
CA ILE A 22 22.03 -7.04 6.77
C ILE A 22 21.69 -8.31 7.55
N LEU A 23 22.70 -9.01 8.10
CA LEU A 23 22.51 -10.29 8.77
C LEU A 23 22.24 -10.10 10.26
N PHE A 24 21.00 -10.35 10.69
CA PHE A 24 20.62 -10.42 12.10
C PHE A 24 20.90 -11.83 12.63
N TYR A 25 22.02 -11.98 13.30
CA TYR A 25 22.55 -13.28 13.72
C TYR A 25 22.24 -13.57 15.18
N ARG A 26 21.41 -14.58 15.46
CA ARG A 26 20.94 -14.90 16.81
C ARG A 26 22.06 -15.42 17.70
N LEU A 27 22.30 -14.72 18.80
CA LEU A 27 23.24 -15.11 19.87
C LEU A 27 22.58 -14.89 21.24
N GLY A 28 22.10 -15.97 21.83
CA GLY A 28 21.35 -15.88 23.10
C GLY A 28 20.08 -15.03 22.94
N ASP A 29 19.97 -13.97 23.75
CA ASP A 29 18.82 -13.07 23.77
C ASP A 29 18.96 -11.86 22.83
N PHE A 30 19.97 -11.86 21.96
CA PHE A 30 20.22 -10.78 21.02
C PHE A 30 20.33 -11.28 19.59
N TYR A 31 19.98 -10.41 18.63
CA TYR A 31 20.47 -10.47 17.27
C TYR A 31 21.69 -9.56 17.18
N GLU A 32 22.84 -10.14 16.90
CA GLU A 32 24.10 -9.41 16.74
C GLU A 32 24.46 -9.29 15.26
N MET A 33 24.99 -8.14 14.89
CA MET A 33 25.48 -7.82 13.57
C MET A 33 26.98 -7.55 13.67
N PHE A 34 27.75 -7.92 12.64
CA PHE A 34 29.21 -7.78 12.65
C PHE A 34 29.71 -7.10 11.38
N PHE A 35 30.95 -6.57 11.44
CA PHE A 35 31.65 -5.94 10.33
C PHE A 35 30.85 -4.80 9.69
N ASP A 36 30.71 -4.78 8.36
CA ASP A 36 30.00 -3.75 7.61
C ASP A 36 28.51 -3.67 7.97
N ASP A 37 27.88 -4.81 8.26
CA ASP A 37 26.49 -4.85 8.73
C ASP A 37 26.33 -4.11 10.05
N ALA A 38 27.31 -4.25 10.98
CA ALA A 38 27.28 -3.54 12.25
C ALA A 38 27.47 -2.03 12.06
N LEU A 39 28.35 -1.61 11.16
CA LEU A 39 28.58 -0.20 10.85
C LEU A 39 27.32 0.43 10.26
N THR A 40 26.70 -0.23 9.29
CA THR A 40 25.45 0.22 8.67
C THR A 40 24.30 0.25 9.67
N ALA A 41 24.07 -0.86 10.37
CA ALA A 41 22.94 -0.96 11.31
C ALA A 41 23.09 -0.01 12.51
N SER A 42 24.30 0.19 13.05
CA SER A 42 24.51 1.12 14.17
C SER A 42 24.20 2.56 13.77
N LYS A 43 24.53 2.97 12.55
CA LYS A 43 24.26 4.29 12.00
C LYS A 43 22.76 4.47 11.74
N GLU A 44 22.13 3.51 11.03
CA GLU A 44 20.75 3.63 10.59
C GLU A 44 19.74 3.46 11.74
N LEU A 45 20.08 2.66 12.75
CA LEU A 45 19.24 2.42 13.94
C LEU A 45 19.59 3.33 15.12
N GLU A 46 20.69 4.10 15.03
CA GLU A 46 21.20 4.96 16.12
C GLU A 46 21.51 4.17 17.41
N ILE A 47 22.07 2.95 17.25
CA ILE A 47 22.46 2.08 18.36
C ILE A 47 23.97 2.05 18.56
N THR A 48 24.39 1.70 19.76
CA THR A 48 25.81 1.70 20.13
C THR A 48 26.62 0.69 19.34
N LEU A 49 27.66 1.16 18.65
CA LEU A 49 28.68 0.31 18.03
C LEU A 49 29.70 -0.10 19.08
N THR A 50 29.96 -1.40 19.19
CA THR A 50 30.96 -2.01 20.10
C THR A 50 31.92 -2.88 19.31
N GLY A 51 32.75 -3.65 19.98
CA GLY A 51 33.66 -4.60 19.34
C GLY A 51 33.65 -5.95 20.03
N LYS A 52 33.62 -7.04 19.24
CA LYS A 52 33.71 -8.42 19.73
C LYS A 52 35.05 -9.06 19.35
N ASN A 53 35.60 -9.84 20.23
CA ASN A 53 36.82 -10.60 19.92
C ASN A 53 36.48 -11.69 18.88
N CYS A 54 37.14 -11.63 17.73
CA CYS A 54 36.90 -12.53 16.60
C CYS A 54 38.02 -13.53 16.34
N GLY A 55 39.12 -13.51 17.20
CA GLY A 55 40.30 -14.32 16.98
C GLY A 55 41.43 -13.62 16.21
N LEU A 56 41.17 -12.41 15.69
CA LEU A 56 42.14 -11.53 15.07
C LEU A 56 42.70 -10.52 16.11
N GLU A 57 43.78 -9.81 15.76
CA GLU A 57 44.37 -8.76 16.63
C GLU A 57 43.38 -7.61 16.86
N GLU A 58 42.62 -7.25 15.84
CA GLU A 58 41.56 -6.24 15.93
C GLU A 58 40.23 -6.87 16.30
N ARG A 59 39.41 -6.15 17.11
CA ARG A 59 38.07 -6.56 17.44
C ARG A 59 37.15 -6.31 16.26
N ALA A 60 36.28 -7.27 15.90
CA ALA A 60 35.25 -7.07 14.89
C ALA A 60 34.25 -6.02 15.37
N PRO A 61 33.92 -4.96 14.57
CA PRO A 61 32.79 -4.07 14.85
C PRO A 61 31.55 -4.90 15.09
N MET A 62 30.76 -4.55 16.12
CA MET A 62 29.55 -5.27 16.49
C MET A 62 28.51 -4.31 17.06
N CYS A 63 27.26 -4.51 16.69
CA CYS A 63 26.11 -3.96 17.37
C CYS A 63 25.03 -5.06 17.52
N GLY A 64 24.04 -4.84 18.35
CA GLY A 64 23.01 -5.85 18.57
C GLY A 64 21.72 -5.26 19.11
N VAL A 65 20.63 -5.97 18.85
CA VAL A 65 19.27 -5.63 19.30
C VAL A 65 18.67 -6.80 20.08
N PRO A 66 17.87 -6.54 21.14
CA PRO A 66 17.19 -7.60 21.85
C PRO A 66 16.20 -8.34 20.94
N TYR A 67 16.17 -9.68 21.00
CA TYR A 67 15.32 -10.46 20.10
C TYR A 67 13.82 -10.18 20.27
N HIS A 68 13.39 -9.88 21.48
CA HIS A 68 11.99 -9.59 21.79
C HIS A 68 11.51 -8.23 21.26
N ALA A 69 12.44 -7.34 20.90
CA ALA A 69 12.15 -6.01 20.36
C ALA A 69 12.57 -5.88 18.87
N VAL A 70 12.90 -7.00 18.22
CA VAL A 70 13.51 -7.01 16.88
C VAL A 70 12.62 -6.33 15.82
N GLU A 71 11.32 -6.51 15.88
CA GLU A 71 10.37 -6.00 14.85
C GLU A 71 10.50 -4.48 14.66
N SER A 72 10.57 -3.70 15.74
CA SER A 72 10.71 -2.24 15.65
C SER A 72 12.03 -1.78 15.00
N TYR A 73 13.09 -2.56 15.12
CA TYR A 73 14.37 -2.30 14.46
C TYR A 73 14.37 -2.76 13.00
N LEU A 74 13.71 -3.88 12.71
CA LEU A 74 13.49 -4.35 11.34
C LEU A 74 12.75 -3.31 10.52
N ASP A 75 11.64 -2.77 11.04
CA ASP A 75 10.85 -1.76 10.36
C ASP A 75 11.65 -0.52 9.99
N ARG A 76 12.51 -0.06 10.89
CA ARG A 76 13.38 1.09 10.65
C ARG A 76 14.41 0.86 9.54
N LEU A 77 14.95 -0.34 9.39
CA LEU A 77 15.86 -0.69 8.31
C LEU A 77 15.11 -0.92 6.99
N VAL A 78 14.03 -1.69 7.05
CA VAL A 78 13.25 -2.06 5.88
C VAL A 78 12.56 -0.84 5.25
N SER A 79 12.02 0.09 6.05
CA SER A 79 11.46 1.36 5.55
C SER A 79 12.48 2.25 4.83
N LYS A 80 13.77 2.06 5.11
CA LYS A 80 14.87 2.73 4.40
C LYS A 80 15.38 1.94 3.18
N GLY A 81 14.72 0.84 2.83
CA GLY A 81 15.04 0.00 1.67
C GLY A 81 16.13 -1.04 1.91
N TYR A 82 16.52 -1.32 3.15
CA TYR A 82 17.46 -2.41 3.43
C TYR A 82 16.78 -3.77 3.46
N LYS A 83 17.45 -4.80 2.97
CA LYS A 83 17.05 -6.20 3.17
C LYS A 83 17.70 -6.74 4.44
N VAL A 84 16.94 -7.46 5.25
CA VAL A 84 17.44 -8.04 6.50
C VAL A 84 17.23 -9.55 6.51
N ALA A 85 18.31 -10.32 6.65
CA ALA A 85 18.26 -11.76 6.80
C ALA A 85 18.23 -12.15 8.29
N ILE A 86 17.19 -12.83 8.71
CA ILE A 86 17.00 -13.30 10.10
C ILE A 86 17.58 -14.71 10.21
N CYS A 87 18.67 -14.83 10.99
CA CYS A 87 19.36 -16.08 11.25
C CYS A 87 19.08 -16.58 12.67
N GLU A 88 18.38 -17.71 12.78
CA GLU A 88 17.95 -18.32 14.04
C GLU A 88 18.79 -19.54 14.44
N GLN A 89 18.75 -19.87 15.72
CA GLN A 89 19.31 -21.11 16.26
C GLN A 89 18.35 -22.26 15.94
N MET A 90 18.84 -23.27 15.22
CA MET A 90 18.04 -24.42 14.76
C MET A 90 17.97 -25.56 15.78
N GLU A 91 18.73 -25.48 16.88
CA GLU A 91 18.78 -26.48 17.95
C GLU A 91 18.90 -25.80 19.31
N ASP A 92 18.47 -26.49 20.36
CA ASP A 92 18.59 -25.98 21.73
C ASP A 92 20.06 -25.87 22.12
N PRO A 93 20.55 -24.68 22.52
CA PRO A 93 21.93 -24.49 22.97
C PRO A 93 22.35 -25.41 24.13
N LYS A 94 21.41 -25.85 24.98
CA LYS A 94 21.67 -26.78 26.10
C LYS A 94 21.93 -28.21 25.63
N LEU A 95 21.45 -28.61 24.46
CA LEU A 95 21.57 -29.96 23.92
C LEU A 95 22.68 -30.08 22.85
N ALA A 96 23.16 -28.95 22.35
CA ALA A 96 24.15 -28.90 21.30
C ALA A 96 25.55 -29.44 21.78
N LYS A 97 26.07 -30.45 21.07
CA LYS A 97 27.43 -30.99 21.30
C LYS A 97 28.43 -30.18 20.45
N GLY A 98 28.64 -28.90 20.77
CA GLY A 98 29.54 -28.05 20.03
C GLY A 98 28.95 -26.69 19.66
N LEU A 99 29.25 -26.19 18.44
CA LEU A 99 28.69 -24.93 17.94
C LEU A 99 27.23 -25.12 17.52
N VAL A 100 26.33 -24.35 18.12
CA VAL A 100 24.89 -24.39 17.77
C VAL A 100 24.70 -24.13 16.29
N LYS A 101 23.94 -24.99 15.61
CA LYS A 101 23.57 -24.82 14.20
C LYS A 101 22.64 -23.60 14.04
N ARG A 102 22.93 -22.77 13.07
CA ARG A 102 22.10 -21.61 12.72
C ARG A 102 21.81 -21.60 11.23
N ASP A 103 20.65 -21.09 10.88
CA ASP A 103 20.24 -20.93 9.48
C ASP A 103 19.39 -19.68 9.32
N VAL A 104 19.36 -19.11 8.10
CA VAL A 104 18.48 -18.01 7.77
C VAL A 104 17.07 -18.54 7.56
N VAL A 105 16.17 -18.15 8.45
CA VAL A 105 14.76 -18.58 8.44
C VAL A 105 13.86 -17.69 7.62
N ARG A 106 14.27 -16.43 7.39
CA ARG A 106 13.48 -15.45 6.65
C ARG A 106 14.34 -14.27 6.20
N ILE A 107 14.03 -13.70 5.04
CA ILE A 107 14.55 -12.41 4.58
C ILE A 107 13.39 -11.41 4.59
N VAL A 108 13.59 -10.29 5.28
CA VAL A 108 12.60 -9.21 5.38
C VAL A 108 13.00 -8.09 4.44
N THR A 109 12.07 -7.70 3.57
CA THR A 109 12.20 -6.62 2.60
C THR A 109 10.98 -5.68 2.71
N PRO A 110 10.97 -4.50 2.08
CA PRO A 110 9.81 -3.61 2.15
C PRO A 110 8.49 -4.27 1.78
N GLY A 111 8.46 -5.07 0.72
CA GLY A 111 7.27 -5.78 0.23
C GLY A 111 6.94 -7.08 0.97
N THR A 112 7.85 -7.58 1.80
CA THR A 112 7.67 -8.84 2.56
C THR A 112 7.60 -8.64 4.07
N ASN A 113 7.44 -7.40 4.53
CA ASN A 113 7.24 -7.11 5.95
C ASN A 113 5.88 -7.63 6.43
N LEU A 114 5.88 -8.40 7.53
CA LEU A 114 4.67 -9.00 8.13
C LEU A 114 4.24 -8.30 9.42
N ASP A 115 4.98 -7.30 9.89
CA ASP A 115 4.65 -6.62 11.13
C ASP A 115 3.43 -5.72 10.96
N VAL A 116 2.31 -6.19 11.50
CA VAL A 116 1.01 -5.48 11.46
C VAL A 116 1.06 -4.14 12.21
N GLN A 117 1.95 -3.99 13.21
CA GLN A 117 2.08 -2.73 13.95
C GLN A 117 2.78 -1.64 13.15
N ALA A 118 3.70 -2.04 12.26
CA ALA A 118 4.40 -1.12 11.36
C ALA A 118 3.59 -0.79 10.10
N LEU A 119 2.69 -1.70 9.69
CA LEU A 119 1.85 -1.53 8.51
C LEU A 119 0.57 -0.77 8.85
N GLU A 120 0.22 0.21 8.03
CA GLU A 120 -1.07 0.89 8.13
C GLU A 120 -2.22 -0.13 7.91
N GLU A 121 -3.13 -0.25 8.90
CA GLU A 121 -4.20 -1.26 8.88
C GLU A 121 -5.12 -1.14 7.65
N SER A 122 -5.34 0.09 7.19
CA SER A 122 -6.23 0.43 6.07
C SER A 122 -5.56 0.35 4.70
N LYS A 123 -4.29 -0.08 4.61
CA LYS A 123 -3.55 -0.22 3.35
C LYS A 123 -2.99 -1.64 3.18
N ASN A 124 -2.96 -2.09 1.93
CA ASN A 124 -2.21 -3.27 1.54
C ASN A 124 -0.72 -2.96 1.47
N ASN A 125 0.13 -3.98 1.67
CA ASN A 125 1.57 -3.90 1.48
C ASN A 125 1.96 -4.69 0.24
N TYR A 126 1.85 -4.07 -0.93
CA TYR A 126 2.09 -4.76 -2.19
C TYR A 126 3.58 -4.89 -2.53
N LEU A 127 3.94 -6.10 -2.95
CA LEU A 127 5.16 -6.45 -3.67
C LEU A 127 4.80 -6.65 -5.14
N MET A 128 5.51 -6.00 -6.06
CA MET A 128 5.26 -6.10 -7.51
C MET A 128 6.46 -6.72 -8.22
N CYS A 129 6.21 -7.65 -9.11
CA CYS A 129 7.20 -8.18 -10.06
C CYS A 129 6.93 -7.63 -11.46
N VAL A 130 7.98 -7.10 -12.10
CA VAL A 130 7.94 -6.54 -13.44
C VAL A 130 8.85 -7.39 -14.35
N ALA A 131 8.25 -8.14 -15.24
CA ALA A 131 8.95 -8.89 -16.30
C ALA A 131 8.87 -8.09 -17.62
N TYR A 132 9.87 -7.25 -17.83
CA TYR A 132 9.93 -6.35 -18.99
C TYR A 132 10.55 -7.06 -20.20
N PHE A 133 9.77 -7.18 -21.28
CA PHE A 133 10.21 -7.73 -22.56
C PHE A 133 9.76 -6.84 -23.71
N THR A 134 10.38 -6.99 -24.86
CA THR A 134 10.02 -6.24 -26.07
C THR A 134 8.57 -6.57 -26.48
N GLY A 135 7.71 -5.56 -26.54
CA GLY A 135 6.32 -5.63 -26.98
C GLY A 135 5.28 -5.65 -25.85
N LYS A 136 5.44 -6.46 -24.82
CA LYS A 136 4.54 -6.49 -23.67
C LYS A 136 5.32 -6.69 -22.37
N THR A 137 4.88 -6.01 -21.33
CA THR A 137 5.44 -6.14 -19.97
C THR A 137 4.47 -6.93 -19.10
N GLY A 138 4.96 -8.02 -18.51
CA GLY A 138 4.22 -8.81 -17.53
C GLY A 138 4.32 -8.18 -16.14
N LEU A 139 3.21 -8.14 -15.43
CA LEU A 139 3.11 -7.63 -14.07
C LEU A 139 2.46 -8.66 -13.17
N SER A 140 3.04 -8.86 -12.01
CA SER A 140 2.42 -9.63 -10.94
C SER A 140 2.52 -8.86 -9.62
N ILE A 141 1.43 -8.84 -8.86
CA ILE A 141 1.31 -8.07 -7.63
C ILE A 141 0.82 -8.99 -6.52
N ALA A 142 1.49 -8.99 -5.38
CA ALA A 142 1.07 -9.77 -4.22
C ALA A 142 1.11 -8.96 -2.93
N ASP A 143 0.17 -9.23 -2.03
CA ASP A 143 0.25 -8.80 -0.64
C ASP A 143 0.52 -10.02 0.24
N VAL A 144 1.72 -10.03 0.82
CA VAL A 144 2.22 -11.14 1.63
C VAL A 144 1.43 -11.32 2.93
N THR A 145 0.75 -10.26 3.39
CA THR A 145 -0.01 -10.28 4.64
C THR A 145 -1.43 -10.81 4.46
N THR A 146 -2.05 -10.60 3.30
CA THR A 146 -3.45 -10.98 3.00
C THR A 146 -3.57 -12.20 2.08
N GLY A 147 -2.51 -12.48 1.29
CA GLY A 147 -2.53 -13.54 0.29
C GLY A 147 -3.18 -13.14 -1.04
N ASP A 148 -3.41 -11.85 -1.27
CA ASP A 148 -3.85 -11.34 -2.57
C ASP A 148 -2.76 -11.52 -3.62
N TYR A 149 -3.15 -11.98 -4.82
CA TYR A 149 -2.23 -12.27 -5.90
C TYR A 149 -2.83 -11.95 -7.27
N TYR A 150 -2.35 -10.89 -7.92
CA TYR A 150 -2.87 -10.38 -9.18
C TYR A 150 -1.85 -10.53 -10.31
N VAL A 151 -2.35 -10.70 -11.55
CA VAL A 151 -1.52 -10.78 -12.77
C VAL A 151 -2.16 -9.99 -13.88
N THR A 152 -1.33 -9.26 -14.64
CA THR A 152 -1.75 -8.55 -15.85
C THR A 152 -0.59 -8.37 -16.82
N GLU A 153 -0.90 -7.87 -18.01
CA GLU A 153 0.07 -7.42 -19.01
C GLU A 153 -0.26 -6.01 -19.49
N VAL A 154 0.78 -5.25 -19.75
CA VAL A 154 0.69 -3.90 -20.31
C VAL A 154 1.57 -3.77 -21.55
N GLU A 155 1.16 -2.92 -22.49
CA GLU A 155 1.80 -2.79 -23.81
C GLU A 155 2.85 -1.68 -23.87
N ASP A 156 2.78 -0.70 -22.95
CA ASP A 156 3.64 0.47 -22.96
C ASP A 156 4.08 0.89 -21.56
N ALA A 157 5.17 1.65 -21.48
CA ALA A 157 5.75 2.13 -20.22
C ALA A 157 4.79 3.01 -19.41
N LYS A 158 3.84 3.66 -20.07
CA LYS A 158 2.88 4.52 -19.40
C LYS A 158 1.80 3.72 -18.69
N LYS A 159 1.21 2.72 -19.36
CA LYS A 159 0.27 1.79 -18.68
C LYS A 159 0.96 1.06 -17.53
N LEU A 160 2.27 0.79 -17.67
CA LEU A 160 3.09 0.26 -16.60
C LEU A 160 3.14 1.22 -15.40
N LEU A 161 3.41 2.50 -15.62
CA LEU A 161 3.40 3.53 -14.57
C LEU A 161 2.00 3.71 -13.95
N ASP A 162 0.94 3.62 -14.74
CA ASP A 162 -0.44 3.68 -14.22
C ASP A 162 -0.74 2.50 -13.28
N GLU A 163 -0.28 1.27 -13.60
CA GLU A 163 -0.42 0.11 -12.71
C GLU A 163 0.47 0.24 -11.46
N ILE A 164 1.71 0.74 -11.58
CA ILE A 164 2.57 1.04 -10.43
C ILE A 164 1.90 2.06 -9.50
N ASN A 165 1.36 3.16 -10.05
CA ASN A 165 0.66 4.17 -9.26
C ASN A 165 -0.67 3.67 -8.67
N LYS A 166 -1.33 2.72 -9.31
CA LYS A 166 -2.58 2.10 -8.85
C LYS A 166 -2.36 1.27 -7.58
N TYR A 167 -1.36 0.40 -7.59
CA TYR A 167 -1.06 -0.48 -6.45
C TYR A 167 -0.15 0.16 -5.42
N HIS A 168 0.64 1.14 -5.82
CA HIS A 168 1.65 1.82 -5.00
C HIS A 168 2.49 0.80 -4.18
N PRO A 169 3.20 -0.14 -4.86
CA PRO A 169 3.92 -1.19 -4.17
C PRO A 169 5.03 -0.61 -3.30
N SER A 170 5.31 -1.24 -2.16
CA SER A 170 6.46 -0.89 -1.32
C SER A 170 7.78 -1.34 -1.94
N GLU A 171 7.72 -2.35 -2.79
CA GLU A 171 8.88 -2.96 -3.45
C GLU A 171 8.52 -3.42 -4.86
N ILE A 172 9.42 -3.16 -5.81
CA ILE A 172 9.39 -3.73 -7.15
C ILE A 172 10.61 -4.62 -7.33
N ILE A 173 10.38 -5.87 -7.74
CA ILE A 173 11.40 -6.78 -8.24
C ILE A 173 11.29 -6.87 -9.75
N CYS A 174 12.41 -6.88 -10.48
CA CYS A 174 12.38 -6.81 -11.93
C CYS A 174 13.56 -7.51 -12.58
N ASN A 175 13.47 -7.76 -13.88
CA ASN A 175 14.62 -8.14 -14.69
C ASN A 175 15.44 -6.90 -15.08
N ASP A 176 16.73 -7.09 -15.47
CA ASP A 176 17.63 -5.99 -15.84
C ASP A 176 17.09 -5.12 -16.97
N ALA A 177 16.31 -5.70 -17.88
CA ALA A 177 15.72 -4.98 -18.99
C ALA A 177 14.77 -3.86 -18.55
N PHE A 178 14.12 -4.00 -17.39
CA PHE A 178 13.27 -2.94 -16.83
C PHE A 178 14.05 -1.69 -16.45
N LEU A 179 15.28 -1.84 -15.95
CA LEU A 179 16.14 -0.70 -15.59
C LEU A 179 16.53 0.14 -16.82
N MET A 180 16.41 -0.46 -18.03
CA MET A 180 16.69 0.19 -19.32
C MET A 180 15.42 0.56 -20.09
N SER A 181 14.24 0.44 -19.49
CA SER A 181 12.93 0.64 -20.14
C SER A 181 12.56 2.10 -20.43
N GLY A 182 13.37 3.06 -19.98
CA GLY A 182 13.04 4.50 -20.02
C GLY A 182 12.10 4.96 -18.91
N VAL A 183 11.70 4.07 -17.99
CA VAL A 183 11.02 4.46 -16.75
C VAL A 183 12.04 5.08 -15.81
N ASP A 184 11.71 6.22 -15.24
CA ASP A 184 12.56 6.91 -14.26
C ASP A 184 12.56 6.17 -12.92
N ILE A 185 13.58 5.36 -12.69
CA ILE A 185 13.75 4.56 -11.47
C ILE A 185 14.04 5.46 -10.26
N GLU A 186 14.71 6.59 -10.46
CA GLU A 186 14.99 7.54 -9.37
C GLU A 186 13.72 8.22 -8.91
N ASP A 187 12.80 8.53 -9.81
CA ASP A 187 11.48 9.07 -9.49
C ASP A 187 10.66 8.05 -8.66
N LEU A 188 10.68 6.77 -9.03
CA LEU A 188 10.05 5.71 -8.25
C LEU A 188 10.60 5.64 -6.82
N ARG A 189 11.93 5.74 -6.65
CA ARG A 189 12.61 5.67 -5.35
C ARG A 189 12.39 6.92 -4.50
N ASN A 190 12.61 8.09 -5.09
CA ASN A 190 12.69 9.35 -4.34
C ASN A 190 11.31 9.98 -4.09
N ARG A 191 10.41 9.94 -5.08
CA ARG A 191 9.09 10.55 -4.99
C ARG A 191 8.01 9.59 -4.52
N LEU A 192 8.03 8.34 -5.03
CA LEU A 192 7.03 7.33 -4.67
C LEU A 192 7.49 6.44 -3.51
N HIS A 193 8.75 6.56 -3.08
CA HIS A 193 9.34 5.73 -2.02
C HIS A 193 9.26 4.23 -2.27
N ILE A 194 9.33 3.83 -3.54
CA ILE A 194 9.28 2.44 -3.97
C ILE A 194 10.71 1.93 -4.10
N THR A 195 11.03 0.84 -3.40
CA THR A 195 12.32 0.19 -3.53
C THR A 195 12.34 -0.70 -4.77
N VAL A 196 13.34 -0.57 -5.64
CA VAL A 196 13.45 -1.34 -6.89
C VAL A 196 14.70 -2.21 -6.86
N TYR A 197 14.53 -3.53 -7.05
CA TYR A 197 15.61 -4.52 -7.11
C TYR A 197 15.57 -5.29 -8.43
N SER A 198 16.74 -5.42 -9.08
CA SER A 198 16.92 -6.37 -10.15
C SER A 198 17.20 -7.77 -9.58
N LEU A 199 16.61 -8.79 -10.18
CA LEU A 199 16.81 -10.19 -9.82
C LEU A 199 17.59 -10.93 -10.92
N ASP A 200 18.23 -12.02 -10.53
CA ASP A 200 18.94 -12.89 -11.45
C ASP A 200 18.02 -13.44 -12.58
N PRO A 201 18.52 -13.64 -13.80
CA PRO A 201 17.73 -14.08 -14.94
C PRO A 201 16.93 -15.38 -14.72
N HIS A 202 17.37 -16.25 -13.80
CA HIS A 202 16.67 -17.52 -13.52
C HIS A 202 15.26 -17.34 -12.94
N TYR A 203 14.98 -16.20 -12.26
CA TYR A 203 13.64 -15.86 -11.80
C TYR A 203 12.65 -15.57 -12.93
N PHE A 204 13.15 -15.28 -14.13
CA PHE A 204 12.37 -14.94 -15.32
C PHE A 204 12.44 -16.03 -16.41
N ASP A 205 12.89 -17.23 -16.06
CA ASP A 205 12.84 -18.39 -16.93
C ASP A 205 11.41 -18.95 -16.99
N GLU A 206 10.82 -19.00 -18.20
CA GLU A 206 9.42 -19.39 -18.38
C GLU A 206 9.13 -20.80 -17.85
N ASP A 207 10.02 -21.77 -18.11
CA ASP A 207 9.82 -23.15 -17.69
C ASP A 207 9.88 -23.31 -16.16
N LEU A 208 10.79 -22.58 -15.51
CA LEU A 208 10.90 -22.56 -14.05
C LEU A 208 9.68 -21.88 -13.42
N CYS A 209 9.26 -20.73 -13.97
CA CYS A 209 8.07 -20.01 -13.53
C CYS A 209 6.81 -20.87 -13.63
N ARG A 210 6.61 -21.52 -14.78
CA ARG A 210 5.48 -22.43 -15.04
C ARG A 210 5.45 -23.59 -14.04
N LYS A 211 6.58 -24.25 -13.82
CA LYS A 211 6.71 -25.35 -12.84
C LYS A 211 6.46 -24.89 -11.41
N CYS A 212 6.96 -23.70 -11.05
CA CYS A 212 6.75 -23.14 -9.72
C CYS A 212 5.27 -22.90 -9.44
N LEU A 213 4.53 -22.28 -10.36
CA LEU A 213 3.10 -22.02 -10.22
C LEU A 213 2.27 -23.32 -10.20
N GLN A 214 2.58 -24.29 -11.09
CA GLN A 214 1.90 -25.58 -11.10
C GLN A 214 2.08 -26.31 -9.77
N LYS A 215 3.29 -26.30 -9.23
CA LYS A 215 3.60 -26.92 -7.93
C LYS A 215 2.87 -26.22 -6.78
N HIS A 216 2.85 -24.88 -6.78
CA HIS A 216 2.23 -24.11 -5.71
C HIS A 216 0.71 -24.31 -5.67
N PHE A 217 0.04 -24.17 -6.81
CA PHE A 217 -1.42 -24.28 -6.91
C PHE A 217 -1.91 -25.73 -7.09
N HIS A 218 -1.03 -26.73 -7.05
CA HIS A 218 -1.34 -28.14 -7.21
C HIS A 218 -2.14 -28.46 -8.50
N VAL A 219 -1.82 -27.78 -9.60
CA VAL A 219 -2.50 -27.94 -10.89
C VAL A 219 -1.57 -28.56 -11.93
N SER A 220 -2.11 -29.39 -12.80
CA SER A 220 -1.36 -29.97 -13.91
C SER A 220 -1.23 -29.02 -15.12
N SER A 221 -2.14 -28.04 -15.22
CA SER A 221 -2.16 -27.01 -16.27
C SER A 221 -2.56 -25.67 -15.72
N LEU A 222 -1.97 -24.59 -16.22
CA LEU A 222 -2.24 -23.22 -15.84
C LEU A 222 -3.50 -22.63 -16.52
N ILE A 223 -4.15 -23.38 -17.42
CA ILE A 223 -5.41 -22.97 -18.09
C ILE A 223 -6.50 -22.71 -17.05
N GLY A 224 -6.62 -23.57 -16.02
CA GLY A 224 -7.58 -23.40 -14.94
C GLY A 224 -7.37 -22.14 -14.09
N LEU A 225 -6.17 -21.56 -14.12
CA LEU A 225 -5.84 -20.32 -13.44
C LEU A 225 -5.99 -19.08 -14.36
N GLY A 226 -6.38 -19.25 -15.63
CA GLY A 226 -6.57 -18.15 -16.59
C GLY A 226 -5.26 -17.48 -17.07
N LEU A 227 -4.11 -18.10 -16.85
CA LEU A 227 -2.79 -17.48 -17.12
C LEU A 227 -2.29 -17.68 -18.56
N GLU A 228 -2.92 -18.54 -19.36
CA GLU A 228 -2.45 -18.86 -20.72
C GLU A 228 -2.51 -17.66 -21.67
N GLU A 229 -3.37 -16.68 -21.41
CA GLU A 229 -3.46 -15.46 -22.22
C GLU A 229 -2.43 -14.38 -21.80
N PHE A 230 -1.68 -14.60 -20.71
CA PHE A 230 -0.73 -13.67 -20.11
C PHE A 230 0.69 -14.28 -20.12
N ALA A 231 1.32 -14.39 -21.28
CA ALA A 231 2.62 -15.06 -21.42
C ALA A 231 3.72 -14.41 -20.54
N ASN A 232 3.87 -13.09 -20.61
CA ASN A 232 4.82 -12.35 -19.77
C ASN A 232 4.30 -12.16 -18.34
N GLY A 233 2.99 -12.06 -18.15
CA GLY A 233 2.33 -12.05 -16.86
C GLY A 233 2.60 -13.34 -16.07
N LEU A 234 2.59 -14.48 -16.75
CA LEU A 234 2.95 -15.78 -16.16
C LEU A 234 4.40 -15.80 -15.67
N ILE A 235 5.34 -15.24 -16.44
CA ILE A 235 6.74 -15.12 -16.04
C ILE A 235 6.87 -14.23 -14.80
N ALA A 236 6.19 -13.08 -14.80
CA ALA A 236 6.18 -12.18 -13.65
C ALA A 236 5.59 -12.87 -12.40
N ALA A 237 4.50 -13.63 -12.57
CA ALA A 237 3.89 -14.38 -11.48
C ALA A 237 4.83 -15.48 -10.94
N GLY A 238 5.39 -16.29 -11.82
CA GLY A 238 6.32 -17.35 -11.41
C GLY A 238 7.56 -16.80 -10.71
N GLY A 239 8.12 -15.70 -11.24
CA GLY A 239 9.27 -15.02 -10.64
C GLY A 239 8.94 -14.45 -9.25
N LEU A 240 7.77 -13.83 -9.10
CA LEU A 240 7.29 -13.34 -7.80
C LEU A 240 7.13 -14.49 -6.79
N MET A 241 6.52 -15.60 -7.19
CA MET A 241 6.33 -16.76 -6.32
C MET A 241 7.66 -17.39 -5.90
N GLN A 242 8.63 -17.52 -6.81
CA GLN A 242 9.98 -18.00 -6.48
C GLN A 242 10.66 -17.07 -5.47
N TYR A 243 10.61 -15.75 -5.69
CA TYR A 243 11.16 -14.77 -4.78
C TYR A 243 10.54 -14.86 -3.38
N LEU A 244 9.22 -15.07 -3.31
CA LEU A 244 8.54 -15.27 -2.04
C LEU A 244 8.99 -16.56 -1.33
N TYR A 245 9.19 -17.66 -2.04
CA TYR A 245 9.74 -18.89 -1.46
C TYR A 245 11.16 -18.69 -0.93
N ASP A 246 12.01 -17.98 -1.65
CA ASP A 246 13.40 -17.74 -1.27
C ASP A 246 13.52 -16.78 -0.08
N THR A 247 12.62 -15.80 0.01
CA THR A 247 12.63 -14.81 1.10
C THR A 247 11.90 -15.31 2.35
N GLN A 248 10.75 -15.96 2.21
CA GLN A 248 9.92 -16.37 3.35
C GLN A 248 10.25 -17.77 3.86
N LYS A 249 10.83 -18.64 3.02
CA LYS A 249 11.24 -20.01 3.37
C LYS A 249 10.14 -20.85 4.03
N THR A 250 8.87 -20.58 3.69
CA THR A 250 7.68 -21.24 4.20
C THR A 250 6.79 -21.75 3.08
N SER A 251 5.71 -22.46 3.40
CA SER A 251 4.82 -23.07 2.41
C SER A 251 3.98 -22.09 1.60
N LEU A 252 3.87 -20.80 2.02
CA LEU A 252 3.03 -19.78 1.38
C LEU A 252 1.58 -20.21 1.13
N ALA A 253 1.04 -21.07 1.97
CA ALA A 253 -0.25 -21.74 1.76
C ALA A 253 -1.45 -20.78 1.68
N HIS A 254 -1.32 -19.55 2.15
CA HIS A 254 -2.35 -18.53 2.08
C HIS A 254 -2.51 -17.89 0.69
N PHE A 255 -1.58 -18.10 -0.24
CA PHE A 255 -1.79 -17.80 -1.65
C PHE A 255 -2.56 -18.94 -2.32
N THR A 256 -3.88 -18.95 -2.11
CA THR A 256 -4.75 -20.04 -2.58
C THR A 256 -5.19 -19.89 -4.02
N HIS A 257 -5.17 -18.70 -4.56
CA HIS A 257 -5.58 -18.37 -5.94
C HIS A 257 -4.77 -17.21 -6.49
N ILE A 258 -4.82 -17.08 -7.79
CA ILE A 258 -4.23 -15.98 -8.56
C ILE A 258 -5.34 -15.37 -9.42
N ASP A 259 -5.41 -14.04 -9.43
CA ASP A 259 -6.46 -13.29 -10.13
C ASP A 259 -5.87 -12.58 -11.38
N PRO A 260 -5.91 -13.21 -12.58
CA PRO A 260 -5.55 -12.52 -13.80
C PRO A 260 -6.62 -11.49 -14.19
N TYR A 261 -6.20 -10.30 -14.57
CA TYR A 261 -7.13 -9.26 -14.99
C TYR A 261 -6.63 -8.50 -16.21
N LEU A 262 -7.57 -8.04 -17.04
CA LEU A 262 -7.30 -7.11 -18.12
C LEU A 262 -7.42 -5.68 -17.60
N THR A 263 -6.47 -4.82 -17.97
CA THR A 263 -6.46 -3.41 -17.53
C THR A 263 -7.72 -2.63 -17.96
N ASN A 264 -8.44 -3.10 -18.98
CA ASN A 264 -9.69 -2.51 -19.45
C ASN A 264 -10.96 -2.96 -18.69
N LYS A 265 -10.84 -3.81 -17.66
CA LYS A 265 -11.97 -4.23 -16.81
C LYS A 265 -12.47 -3.09 -15.92
N TYR A 266 -11.59 -2.18 -15.56
CA TYR A 266 -11.87 -1.05 -14.67
C TYR A 266 -11.73 0.27 -15.41
N MET A 267 -12.41 1.30 -14.90
CA MET A 267 -12.23 2.67 -15.38
C MET A 267 -10.79 3.11 -15.10
N LEU A 268 -10.10 3.57 -16.15
CA LEU A 268 -8.72 4.01 -16.01
C LEU A 268 -8.65 5.41 -15.38
N LEU A 269 -7.84 5.50 -14.34
CA LEU A 269 -7.50 6.71 -13.63
C LEU A 269 -5.97 6.85 -13.62
N ASP A 270 -5.43 7.80 -14.35
CA ASP A 270 -3.99 8.07 -14.30
C ASP A 270 -3.56 8.69 -12.96
N SER A 271 -2.26 8.73 -12.71
CA SER A 271 -1.71 9.25 -11.46
C SER A 271 -2.10 10.71 -11.20
N SER A 272 -2.13 11.55 -12.25
CA SER A 272 -2.54 12.95 -12.16
C SER A 272 -4.02 13.06 -11.75
N THR A 273 -4.90 12.26 -12.33
CA THR A 273 -6.33 12.25 -11.99
C THR A 273 -6.58 11.79 -10.56
N ARG A 274 -5.92 10.71 -10.10
CA ARG A 274 -6.03 10.24 -8.71
C ARG A 274 -5.65 11.33 -7.73
N ARG A 275 -4.52 12.01 -7.98
CA ARG A 275 -4.00 13.11 -7.19
C ARG A 275 -4.92 14.33 -7.25
N ASN A 276 -5.33 14.78 -8.44
CA ASN A 276 -6.12 15.98 -8.64
C ASN A 276 -7.54 15.87 -8.06
N LEU A 277 -8.11 14.66 -8.03
CA LEU A 277 -9.41 14.38 -7.40
C LEU A 277 -9.29 14.07 -5.90
N GLU A 278 -8.08 14.00 -5.36
CA GLU A 278 -7.82 13.68 -3.94
C GLU A 278 -8.59 12.45 -3.47
N LEU A 279 -8.42 11.35 -4.21
CA LEU A 279 -9.24 10.15 -4.01
C LEU A 279 -8.97 9.50 -2.65
N THR A 280 -7.72 9.31 -2.26
CA THR A 280 -7.32 8.58 -1.05
C THR A 280 -6.60 9.44 -0.02
N GLU A 281 -5.98 10.55 -0.46
CA GLU A 281 -5.24 11.49 0.37
C GLU A 281 -5.30 12.90 -0.23
N THR A 282 -5.07 13.93 0.59
CA THR A 282 -5.02 15.33 0.15
C THR A 282 -3.73 15.66 -0.57
N LEU A 283 -3.78 16.63 -1.49
CA LEU A 283 -2.61 17.05 -2.30
C LEU A 283 -1.45 17.61 -1.45
N ARG A 284 -1.77 18.44 -0.47
CA ARG A 284 -0.77 19.18 0.31
C ARG A 284 -0.25 18.41 1.51
N GLU A 285 -1.14 17.90 2.33
CA GLU A 285 -0.81 17.33 3.64
C GLU A 285 -0.65 15.82 3.61
N LYS A 286 -0.97 15.18 2.47
CA LYS A 286 -0.91 13.72 2.32
C LYS A 286 -1.70 12.98 3.41
N GLN A 287 -2.83 13.56 3.82
CA GLN A 287 -3.70 13.02 4.88
C GLN A 287 -4.98 12.43 4.28
N LYS A 288 -5.53 11.42 4.95
CA LYS A 288 -6.83 10.84 4.61
C LYS A 288 -7.97 11.85 4.77
N ARG A 289 -7.95 12.66 5.84
CA ARG A 289 -8.97 13.66 6.12
C ARG A 289 -8.99 14.73 5.01
N GLY A 290 -10.14 14.95 4.39
CA GLY A 290 -10.31 15.84 3.25
C GLY A 290 -10.21 15.16 1.89
N SER A 291 -10.01 13.83 1.85
CA SER A 291 -10.07 13.02 0.62
C SER A 291 -11.46 12.40 0.40
N LEU A 292 -11.72 11.83 -0.79
CA LEU A 292 -12.93 11.07 -1.05
C LEU A 292 -13.03 9.84 -0.13
N LEU A 293 -11.94 9.13 0.08
CA LEU A 293 -11.86 7.98 0.99
C LEU A 293 -12.30 8.35 2.41
N TRP A 294 -11.92 9.51 2.92
CA TRP A 294 -12.36 9.96 4.24
C TRP A 294 -13.87 10.10 4.37
N VAL A 295 -14.54 10.53 3.31
CA VAL A 295 -16.01 10.64 3.28
C VAL A 295 -16.66 9.27 3.30
N LEU A 296 -16.20 8.36 2.45
CA LEU A 296 -16.83 7.07 2.21
C LEU A 296 -16.49 6.00 3.24
N ASP A 297 -15.26 6.03 3.76
CA ASP A 297 -14.78 5.00 4.66
C ASP A 297 -15.28 5.23 6.11
N LYS A 298 -16.39 4.56 6.39
CA LYS A 298 -16.99 4.38 7.72
C LYS A 298 -17.04 2.90 8.07
N THR A 299 -16.18 2.10 7.44
CA THR A 299 -16.03 0.67 7.72
C THR A 299 -15.64 0.42 9.16
N LYS A 300 -15.92 -0.78 9.65
CA LYS A 300 -15.65 -1.22 11.01
C LYS A 300 -14.45 -2.16 11.09
N THR A 301 -14.08 -2.77 9.96
CA THR A 301 -12.98 -3.72 9.86
C THR A 301 -11.85 -3.16 9.00
N ALA A 302 -10.61 -3.55 9.31
CA ALA A 302 -9.45 -3.20 8.49
C ALA A 302 -9.57 -3.77 7.06
N MET A 303 -10.11 -4.97 6.93
CA MET A 303 -10.40 -5.63 5.64
C MET A 303 -11.36 -4.80 4.80
N GLY A 304 -12.45 -4.30 5.39
CA GLY A 304 -13.41 -3.40 4.74
C GLY A 304 -12.75 -2.09 4.30
N ALA A 305 -11.90 -1.50 5.12
CA ALA A 305 -11.18 -0.26 4.79
C ALA A 305 -10.24 -0.45 3.59
N ARG A 306 -9.49 -1.55 3.53
CA ARG A 306 -8.65 -1.91 2.37
C ARG A 306 -9.49 -2.10 1.10
N MET A 307 -10.60 -2.81 1.21
CA MET A 307 -11.51 -3.04 0.10
C MET A 307 -12.18 -1.74 -0.38
N MET A 308 -12.59 -0.84 0.51
CA MET A 308 -13.12 0.48 0.17
C MET A 308 -12.12 1.30 -0.65
N ARG A 309 -10.86 1.34 -0.22
CA ARG A 309 -9.77 1.98 -0.96
C ARG A 309 -9.62 1.38 -2.35
N SER A 310 -9.56 0.06 -2.46
CA SER A 310 -9.47 -0.65 -3.75
C SER A 310 -10.63 -0.32 -4.68
N TRP A 311 -11.87 -0.23 -4.18
CA TRP A 311 -13.02 0.13 -5.01
C TRP A 311 -12.96 1.56 -5.54
N ILE A 312 -12.46 2.51 -4.74
CA ILE A 312 -12.26 3.90 -5.19
C ILE A 312 -11.18 3.97 -6.27
N GLU A 313 -10.11 3.21 -6.11
CA GLU A 313 -8.99 3.18 -7.05
C GLU A 313 -9.26 2.39 -8.33
N GLN A 314 -10.28 1.50 -8.31
CA GLN A 314 -10.67 0.61 -9.40
C GLN A 314 -12.18 0.66 -9.67
N PRO A 315 -12.73 1.79 -10.16
CA PRO A 315 -14.16 1.89 -10.47
C PRO A 315 -14.54 0.94 -11.61
N LEU A 316 -15.75 0.43 -11.58
CA LEU A 316 -16.25 -0.55 -12.54
C LEU A 316 -16.65 0.10 -13.87
N ILE A 317 -16.61 -0.69 -14.96
CA ILE A 317 -17.19 -0.33 -16.27
C ILE A 317 -18.45 -1.16 -16.55
N ALA A 318 -18.50 -2.38 -16.00
CA ALA A 318 -19.62 -3.27 -16.26
C ALA A 318 -20.90 -2.81 -15.53
N LYS A 319 -21.92 -2.37 -16.30
CA LYS A 319 -23.19 -1.87 -15.78
C LYS A 319 -23.89 -2.87 -14.85
N LYS A 320 -23.81 -4.17 -15.18
CA LYS A 320 -24.42 -5.22 -14.36
C LYS A 320 -23.83 -5.24 -12.95
N GLU A 321 -22.49 -5.27 -12.85
CA GLU A 321 -21.79 -5.32 -11.56
C GLU A 321 -22.05 -4.07 -10.71
N MET A 322 -22.09 -2.87 -11.35
CA MET A 322 -22.44 -1.63 -10.66
C MET A 322 -23.86 -1.67 -10.10
N ASN A 323 -24.85 -2.16 -10.88
CA ASN A 323 -26.25 -2.25 -10.40
C ASN A 323 -26.36 -3.25 -9.24
N LEU A 324 -25.67 -4.39 -9.27
CA LEU A 324 -25.64 -5.34 -8.16
C LEU A 324 -25.16 -4.69 -6.87
N ARG A 325 -24.09 -3.87 -6.95
CA ARG A 325 -23.62 -3.09 -5.80
C ARG A 325 -24.65 -2.06 -5.33
N LEU A 326 -25.26 -1.33 -6.27
CA LEU A 326 -26.30 -0.34 -5.95
C LEU A 326 -27.53 -0.98 -5.31
N ASP A 327 -27.92 -2.18 -5.72
CA ASP A 327 -29.02 -2.94 -5.11
C ASP A 327 -28.72 -3.31 -3.65
N ALA A 328 -27.51 -3.77 -3.35
CA ALA A 328 -27.07 -4.08 -1.99
C ALA A 328 -27.05 -2.83 -1.09
N VAL A 329 -26.54 -1.70 -1.60
CA VAL A 329 -26.55 -0.42 -0.87
C VAL A 329 -27.98 0.06 -0.62
N ASP A 330 -28.87 -0.03 -1.61
CA ASP A 330 -30.28 0.39 -1.51
C ASP A 330 -31.04 -0.42 -0.45
N GLU A 331 -30.81 -1.73 -0.43
CA GLU A 331 -31.47 -2.62 0.53
C GLU A 331 -31.01 -2.36 1.97
N LEU A 332 -29.69 -2.18 2.18
CA LEU A 332 -29.15 -1.81 3.50
C LEU A 332 -29.57 -0.40 3.95
N LEU A 333 -29.76 0.52 2.99
CA LEU A 333 -30.29 1.87 3.29
C LEU A 333 -31.74 1.82 3.76
N LYS A 334 -32.55 0.94 3.18
CA LYS A 334 -33.98 0.75 3.54
C LYS A 334 -34.17 0.01 4.87
N ASN A 335 -33.14 -0.71 5.33
CA ASN A 335 -33.17 -1.49 6.56
C ASN A 335 -32.10 -0.96 7.57
N PRO A 336 -32.26 0.26 8.10
CA PRO A 336 -31.23 0.89 8.93
C PRO A 336 -30.98 0.15 10.26
N MET A 337 -31.97 -0.50 10.85
CA MET A 337 -31.80 -1.26 12.10
C MET A 337 -30.89 -2.48 11.88
N SER A 338 -31.19 -3.30 10.88
CA SER A 338 -30.38 -4.48 10.54
C SER A 338 -28.97 -4.08 10.09
N ARG A 339 -28.83 -2.96 9.36
CA ARG A 339 -27.52 -2.40 9.00
C ARG A 339 -26.70 -2.03 10.24
N GLU A 340 -27.24 -1.29 11.20
CA GLU A 340 -26.50 -0.91 12.40
C GLU A 340 -26.19 -2.14 13.26
N GLU A 341 -27.07 -3.13 13.35
CA GLU A 341 -26.81 -4.39 14.02
C GLU A 341 -25.63 -5.14 13.38
N ILE A 342 -25.60 -5.25 12.04
CA ILE A 342 -24.46 -5.79 11.30
C ILE A 342 -23.18 -5.01 11.65
N ARG A 343 -23.22 -3.69 11.68
CA ARG A 343 -22.06 -2.83 11.99
C ARG A 343 -21.56 -3.01 13.42
N GLU A 344 -22.44 -3.27 14.39
CA GLU A 344 -22.06 -3.59 15.77
C GLU A 344 -21.29 -4.93 15.83
N TYR A 345 -21.77 -5.96 15.15
CA TYR A 345 -21.06 -7.25 15.04
C TYR A 345 -19.71 -7.10 14.33
N LEU A 346 -19.68 -6.37 13.21
CA LEU A 346 -18.44 -6.12 12.47
C LEU A 346 -17.38 -5.40 13.31
N ASN A 347 -17.77 -4.56 14.26
CA ASN A 347 -16.82 -3.85 15.13
C ASN A 347 -16.01 -4.78 16.05
N ALA A 348 -16.51 -5.99 16.28
CA ALA A 348 -15.83 -7.02 17.08
C ALA A 348 -15.02 -8.00 16.23
N VAL A 349 -15.09 -7.90 14.90
CA VAL A 349 -14.33 -8.73 13.97
C VAL A 349 -12.94 -8.14 13.76
N TYR A 350 -11.91 -8.90 14.12
CA TYR A 350 -10.52 -8.57 13.86
C TYR A 350 -10.14 -8.79 12.39
N ASP A 351 -8.95 -8.40 12.02
CA ASP A 351 -8.41 -8.57 10.67
C ASP A 351 -8.12 -10.05 10.36
N LEU A 352 -9.13 -10.76 9.89
CA LEU A 352 -9.04 -12.20 9.59
C LEU A 352 -8.00 -12.50 8.49
N GLU A 353 -7.83 -11.60 7.51
CA GLU A 353 -6.85 -11.79 6.43
C GLU A 353 -5.42 -11.78 6.99
N ARG A 354 -5.06 -10.76 7.78
CA ARG A 354 -3.73 -10.67 8.38
C ARG A 354 -3.49 -11.69 9.48
N LEU A 355 -4.52 -12.04 10.25
CA LEU A 355 -4.44 -13.15 11.21
C LEU A 355 -4.15 -14.48 10.51
N LEU A 356 -4.79 -14.73 9.38
CA LEU A 356 -4.54 -15.92 8.57
C LEU A 356 -3.12 -15.94 7.99
N GLY A 357 -2.61 -14.79 7.53
CA GLY A 357 -1.21 -14.64 7.14
C GLY A 357 -0.25 -15.05 8.27
N LYS A 358 -0.47 -14.55 9.49
CA LYS A 358 0.34 -14.96 10.67
C LYS A 358 0.26 -16.46 10.95
N VAL A 359 -0.91 -17.07 10.81
CA VAL A 359 -1.09 -18.53 10.97
C VAL A 359 -0.26 -19.28 9.94
N SER A 360 -0.32 -18.87 8.67
CA SER A 360 0.42 -19.49 7.56
C SER A 360 1.94 -19.37 7.73
N TYR A 361 2.42 -18.21 8.19
CA TYR A 361 3.85 -17.98 8.46
C TYR A 361 4.32 -18.58 9.79
N LYS A 362 3.43 -19.24 10.53
CA LYS A 362 3.71 -19.81 11.86
C LYS A 362 4.16 -18.78 12.91
N THR A 363 3.84 -17.52 12.69
CA THR A 363 4.15 -16.39 13.60
C THR A 363 3.00 -16.05 14.55
N ALA A 364 1.81 -16.59 14.32
CA ALA A 364 0.65 -16.41 15.19
C ALA A 364 0.92 -16.90 16.61
N ASN A 365 0.59 -16.09 17.59
CA ASN A 365 0.68 -16.39 19.01
C ASN A 365 -0.70 -16.77 19.59
N PRO A 366 -0.79 -17.25 20.84
CA PRO A 366 -2.06 -17.67 21.43
C PRO A 366 -3.12 -16.56 21.50
N ARG A 367 -2.73 -15.29 21.69
CA ARG A 367 -3.67 -14.16 21.67
C ARG A 367 -4.23 -13.88 20.28
N ASP A 368 -3.43 -14.10 19.23
CA ASP A 368 -3.91 -14.01 17.85
C ASP A 368 -5.02 -15.06 17.59
N LEU A 369 -4.89 -16.27 18.16
CA LEU A 369 -5.93 -17.31 18.06
C LEU A 369 -7.20 -16.94 18.84
N ILE A 370 -7.08 -16.32 20.00
CA ILE A 370 -8.24 -15.79 20.75
C ILE A 370 -8.95 -14.69 19.97
N ALA A 371 -8.20 -13.76 19.36
CA ALA A 371 -8.76 -12.73 18.49
C ALA A 371 -9.50 -13.35 17.28
N PHE A 372 -8.94 -14.42 16.73
CA PHE A 372 -9.55 -15.20 15.64
C PHE A 372 -10.86 -15.85 16.08
N ARG A 373 -10.88 -16.52 17.25
CA ARG A 373 -12.10 -17.11 17.86
C ARG A 373 -13.19 -16.05 18.08
N ASN A 374 -12.83 -14.91 18.68
CA ASN A 374 -13.78 -13.84 18.95
C ASN A 374 -14.42 -13.30 17.66
N SER A 375 -13.64 -13.24 16.58
CA SER A 375 -14.15 -12.85 15.27
C SER A 375 -15.12 -13.88 14.71
N MET A 376 -14.81 -15.17 14.84
CA MET A 376 -15.69 -16.26 14.37
C MET A 376 -17.02 -16.32 15.14
N GLN A 377 -17.04 -15.98 16.42
CA GLN A 377 -18.26 -15.90 17.21
C GLN A 377 -19.26 -14.84 16.70
N MET A 378 -18.79 -13.86 15.93
CA MET A 378 -19.63 -12.84 15.31
C MET A 378 -20.23 -13.28 13.96
N LEU A 379 -19.74 -14.35 13.35
CA LEU A 379 -20.19 -14.80 12.02
C LEU A 379 -21.63 -15.33 12.02
N PRO A 380 -22.06 -16.22 12.97
CA PRO A 380 -23.43 -16.69 13.02
C PRO A 380 -24.49 -15.58 13.14
N PRO A 381 -24.38 -14.60 14.09
CA PRO A 381 -25.34 -13.51 14.17
C PRO A 381 -25.35 -12.63 12.92
N ILE A 382 -24.19 -12.34 12.30
CA ILE A 382 -24.14 -11.61 11.02
C ILE A 382 -24.91 -12.37 9.95
N LYS A 383 -24.68 -13.69 9.84
CA LYS A 383 -25.36 -14.54 8.85
C LYS A 383 -26.87 -14.57 9.06
N SER A 384 -27.33 -14.67 10.30
CA SER A 384 -28.76 -14.66 10.65
C SER A 384 -29.46 -13.36 10.26
N VAL A 385 -28.81 -12.22 10.47
CA VAL A 385 -29.36 -10.91 10.02
C VAL A 385 -29.42 -10.83 8.50
N LEU A 386 -28.48 -11.45 7.77
CA LEU A 386 -28.43 -11.45 6.31
C LEU A 386 -29.52 -12.32 5.67
N GLU A 387 -30.12 -13.29 6.36
CA GLU A 387 -31.22 -14.13 5.85
C GLU A 387 -32.45 -13.31 5.43
N ASP A 388 -32.65 -12.14 5.98
CA ASP A 388 -33.77 -11.24 5.65
C ASP A 388 -33.53 -10.39 4.39
N PHE A 389 -32.35 -10.43 3.80
CA PHE A 389 -31.97 -9.66 2.62
C PHE A 389 -32.11 -10.48 1.33
N HIS A 390 -32.43 -9.81 0.22
CA HIS A 390 -32.78 -10.46 -1.03
C HIS A 390 -31.95 -10.01 -2.25
N SER A 391 -31.16 -8.93 -2.16
CA SER A 391 -30.30 -8.52 -3.25
C SER A 391 -29.22 -9.57 -3.54
N GLU A 392 -28.94 -9.80 -4.83
CA GLU A 392 -28.04 -10.86 -5.30
C GLU A 392 -26.68 -10.83 -4.61
N GLU A 393 -26.12 -9.63 -4.37
CA GLU A 393 -24.82 -9.48 -3.69
C GLU A 393 -24.90 -9.82 -2.19
N LEU A 394 -25.96 -9.43 -1.48
CA LEU A 394 -26.10 -9.73 -0.06
C LEU A 394 -26.39 -11.21 0.16
N VAL A 395 -27.20 -11.83 -0.68
CA VAL A 395 -27.43 -13.29 -0.69
C VAL A 395 -26.13 -14.05 -0.97
N LYS A 396 -25.33 -13.56 -1.93
CA LYS A 396 -24.01 -14.15 -2.21
C LYS A 396 -23.07 -14.03 -1.01
N ILE A 397 -23.05 -12.88 -0.35
CA ILE A 397 -22.25 -12.67 0.87
C ILE A 397 -22.70 -13.62 1.99
N GLU A 398 -24.02 -13.76 2.20
CA GLU A 398 -24.58 -14.70 3.18
C GLU A 398 -24.10 -16.15 2.92
N ASN A 399 -24.13 -16.59 1.66
CA ASN A 399 -23.68 -17.92 1.25
C ASN A 399 -22.15 -18.09 1.36
N ASP A 400 -21.37 -17.03 1.12
CA ASP A 400 -19.89 -17.04 1.21
C ASP A 400 -19.40 -17.03 2.66
N ILE A 401 -20.21 -16.56 3.62
CA ILE A 401 -19.88 -16.59 5.06
C ILE A 401 -20.05 -18.02 5.59
N ASP A 402 -18.94 -18.65 5.94
CA ASP A 402 -18.90 -19.89 6.71
C ASP A 402 -18.82 -19.52 8.20
N ALA A 403 -19.65 -20.11 9.01
CA ALA A 403 -19.67 -19.86 10.47
C ALA A 403 -18.40 -20.31 11.18
N LEU A 404 -17.59 -21.18 10.57
CA LEU A 404 -16.31 -21.71 11.10
C LEU A 404 -16.42 -22.24 12.54
N GLN A 405 -17.59 -22.80 12.89
CA GLN A 405 -17.91 -23.23 14.25
C GLN A 405 -16.96 -24.31 14.75
N ASP A 406 -16.52 -25.21 13.87
CA ASP A 406 -15.53 -26.24 14.14
C ASP A 406 -14.19 -25.65 14.63
N LEU A 407 -13.72 -24.57 13.98
CA LEU A 407 -12.48 -23.89 14.36
C LEU A 407 -12.67 -23.04 15.63
N CYS A 408 -13.83 -22.41 15.78
CA CYS A 408 -14.18 -21.67 16.98
C CYS A 408 -14.13 -22.60 18.21
N THR A 409 -14.80 -23.74 18.13
CA THR A 409 -14.82 -24.75 19.19
C THR A 409 -13.41 -25.30 19.48
N LEU A 410 -12.63 -25.58 18.44
CA LEU A 410 -11.23 -26.05 18.60
C LEU A 410 -10.40 -25.06 19.43
N ILE A 411 -10.48 -23.78 19.13
CA ILE A 411 -9.70 -22.76 19.85
C ILE A 411 -10.24 -22.59 21.27
N GLU A 412 -11.57 -22.62 21.44
CA GLU A 412 -12.23 -22.48 22.73
C GLU A 412 -11.90 -23.62 23.70
N GLU A 413 -11.76 -24.83 23.19
CA GLU A 413 -11.36 -26.00 23.98
C GLU A 413 -9.85 -26.03 24.27
N ALA A 414 -9.02 -25.57 23.30
CA ALA A 414 -7.57 -25.70 23.36
C ALA A 414 -6.87 -24.57 24.13
N ILE A 415 -7.30 -23.33 23.98
CA ILE A 415 -6.56 -22.15 24.44
C ILE A 415 -7.27 -21.50 25.64
N VAL A 416 -6.48 -21.08 26.64
CA VAL A 416 -7.01 -20.32 27.78
C VAL A 416 -7.51 -18.94 27.36
N GLU A 417 -8.45 -18.36 28.13
CA GLU A 417 -9.04 -17.05 27.82
C GLU A 417 -8.02 -15.89 27.79
N GLU A 418 -7.07 -15.90 28.72
CA GLU A 418 -6.01 -14.89 28.84
C GLU A 418 -4.62 -15.55 28.68
N PRO A 419 -4.23 -15.91 27.46
CA PRO A 419 -2.95 -16.58 27.24
C PRO A 419 -1.77 -15.59 27.37
N PRO A 420 -0.56 -16.13 27.69
CA PRO A 420 0.67 -15.35 27.69
C PRO A 420 0.97 -14.82 26.28
N ILE A 421 1.80 -13.78 26.19
CA ILE A 421 2.24 -13.23 24.91
C ILE A 421 3.25 -14.17 24.25
N SER A 422 4.16 -14.71 25.06
CA SER A 422 5.24 -15.57 24.58
C SER A 422 4.84 -17.05 24.58
N ILE A 423 4.96 -17.70 23.45
CA ILE A 423 4.72 -19.13 23.28
C ILE A 423 5.64 -19.98 24.18
N ARG A 424 6.80 -19.42 24.61
CA ARG A 424 7.82 -20.14 25.41
C ARG A 424 7.57 -20.07 26.92
N GLU A 425 6.58 -19.30 27.38
CA GLU A 425 6.28 -19.17 28.81
C GLU A 425 5.43 -20.30 29.35
N GLY A 426 4.76 -21.06 28.46
CA GLY A 426 3.79 -22.07 28.84
C GLY A 426 2.50 -21.49 29.43
N GLY A 427 1.57 -22.33 29.87
CA GLY A 427 0.29 -21.91 30.43
C GLY A 427 -0.73 -21.41 29.39
N MET A 428 -0.58 -21.81 28.14
CA MET A 428 -1.46 -21.40 27.03
C MET A 428 -2.56 -22.42 26.71
N ILE A 429 -2.38 -23.67 27.05
CA ILE A 429 -3.35 -24.75 26.81
C ILE A 429 -4.34 -24.85 27.95
N LYS A 430 -5.63 -24.98 27.63
CA LYS A 430 -6.73 -25.08 28.58
C LYS A 430 -6.71 -26.44 29.31
N GLU A 431 -7.15 -26.44 30.56
CA GLU A 431 -7.33 -27.67 31.34
C GLU A 431 -8.42 -28.54 30.72
N GLY A 432 -8.18 -29.86 30.63
CA GLY A 432 -9.08 -30.83 30.01
C GLY A 432 -8.85 -31.04 28.51
N PHE A 433 -7.95 -30.25 27.85
CA PHE A 433 -7.65 -30.44 26.43
C PHE A 433 -6.69 -31.59 26.15
N ASP A 434 -5.72 -31.85 27.05
CA ASP A 434 -4.77 -32.94 26.92
C ASP A 434 -4.45 -33.54 28.30
N GLU A 435 -4.77 -34.84 28.48
CA GLU A 435 -4.57 -35.51 29.74
C GLU A 435 -3.12 -35.52 30.23
N THR A 436 -2.15 -35.61 29.31
CA THR A 436 -0.71 -35.61 29.67
C THR A 436 -0.27 -34.23 30.18
N ILE A 437 -0.77 -33.15 29.58
CA ILE A 437 -0.52 -31.80 30.03
C ILE A 437 -1.11 -31.59 31.43
N ASP A 438 -2.32 -32.09 31.68
CA ASP A 438 -2.98 -31.93 32.97
C ASP A 438 -2.25 -32.74 34.06
N GLN A 439 -1.77 -33.92 33.76
CA GLN A 439 -0.95 -34.72 34.67
C GLN A 439 0.37 -34.02 35.02
N LEU A 440 1.05 -33.47 34.03
CA LEU A 440 2.30 -32.69 34.26
C LEU A 440 2.06 -31.40 35.06
N ARG A 441 0.93 -30.75 34.84
CA ARG A 441 0.53 -29.53 35.58
C ARG A 441 0.21 -29.86 37.05
N ALA A 442 -0.47 -30.99 37.29
CA ALA A 442 -0.73 -31.53 38.63
C ALA A 442 0.60 -31.86 39.34
N ALA A 443 1.51 -32.54 38.68
CA ALA A 443 2.85 -32.84 39.23
C ALA A 443 3.64 -31.58 39.60
N LYS A 444 3.57 -30.53 38.80
CA LYS A 444 4.17 -29.22 39.13
C LYS A 444 3.55 -28.59 40.35
N THR A 445 2.27 -28.69 40.53
CA THR A 445 1.53 -28.14 41.69
C THR A 445 1.82 -28.93 42.97
N GLU A 446 1.80 -30.25 42.90
CA GLU A 446 2.19 -31.14 43.99
C GLU A 446 3.64 -30.96 44.37
N GLY A 447 4.55 -30.69 43.39
CA GLY A 447 5.94 -30.36 43.64
C GLY A 447 6.15 -29.15 44.58
N LYS A 448 5.30 -28.12 44.51
CA LYS A 448 5.31 -27.00 45.46
C LYS A 448 4.88 -27.44 46.85
N THR A 449 3.89 -28.32 46.97
CA THR A 449 3.45 -28.88 48.25
C THR A 449 4.56 -29.76 48.83
N TRP A 450 5.23 -30.60 48.04
CA TRP A 450 6.39 -31.41 48.51
C TRP A 450 7.54 -30.55 48.99
N LEU A 451 7.82 -29.41 48.36
CA LEU A 451 8.84 -28.47 48.83
C LEU A 451 8.45 -27.81 50.14
N ALA A 452 7.18 -27.44 50.33
CA ALA A 452 6.68 -26.91 51.60
C ALA A 452 6.72 -27.94 52.73
N GLU A 453 6.33 -29.18 52.43
CA GLU A 453 6.40 -30.28 53.40
C GLU A 453 7.87 -30.60 53.75
N LEU A 454 8.79 -30.60 52.78
CA LEU A 454 10.21 -30.76 53.03
C LEU A 454 10.72 -29.61 53.89
N GLU A 455 10.32 -28.36 53.62
CA GLU A 455 10.73 -27.20 54.45
C GLU A 455 10.28 -27.36 55.87
N GLU A 456 9.07 -27.83 56.12
CA GLU A 456 8.53 -28.06 57.45
C GLU A 456 9.22 -29.23 58.15
N GLN A 457 9.41 -30.38 57.46
CA GLN A 457 10.14 -31.53 57.97
C GLN A 457 11.58 -31.18 58.36
N GLU A 458 12.23 -30.37 57.54
CA GLU A 458 13.62 -29.96 57.80
C GLU A 458 13.69 -28.92 58.91
N ARG A 459 12.69 -28.06 59.11
CA ARG A 459 12.58 -27.19 60.27
C ARG A 459 12.47 -27.98 61.56
N GLU A 460 11.61 -29.02 61.57
CA GLU A 460 11.43 -29.90 62.72
C GLU A 460 12.71 -30.73 63.02
N ARG A 461 13.33 -31.29 61.98
CA ARG A 461 14.53 -32.12 62.13
C ARG A 461 15.71 -31.32 62.63
N THR A 462 15.91 -30.11 62.13
CA THR A 462 17.09 -29.29 62.47
C THR A 462 16.88 -28.32 63.58
N GLY A 463 15.64 -28.02 63.99
CA GLY A 463 15.32 -27.01 64.99
C GLY A 463 15.54 -25.57 64.47
N ILE A 464 15.87 -25.36 63.19
CA ILE A 464 16.13 -24.06 62.56
C ILE A 464 14.82 -23.41 62.19
N LYS A 465 14.28 -22.53 63.06
CA LYS A 465 12.91 -21.93 62.88
C LYS A 465 12.72 -21.09 61.63
N ASN A 466 13.78 -20.49 61.09
CA ASN A 466 13.70 -19.61 59.91
C ASN A 466 14.37 -20.19 58.65
N LEU A 467 14.52 -21.51 58.59
CA LEU A 467 14.87 -22.23 57.40
C LEU A 467 13.80 -22.02 56.35
N LYS A 468 14.23 -21.65 55.12
CA LYS A 468 13.32 -21.48 53.96
C LYS A 468 13.92 -22.11 52.71
N ILE A 469 13.10 -22.80 51.98
CA ILE A 469 13.44 -23.24 50.61
C ILE A 469 13.12 -22.10 49.66
N LYS A 470 14.11 -21.67 48.86
CA LYS A 470 14.02 -20.64 47.86
C LYS A 470 14.63 -21.12 46.54
N TYR A 471 14.25 -20.46 45.45
CA TYR A 471 14.73 -20.73 44.11
C TYR A 471 15.58 -19.57 43.57
N ASN A 472 16.65 -19.90 42.84
CA ASN A 472 17.46 -18.96 42.10
C ASN A 472 17.91 -19.60 40.77
N LYS A 473 17.79 -18.84 39.68
CA LYS A 473 18.10 -19.34 38.31
C LYS A 473 19.52 -19.92 38.16
N VAL A 474 20.51 -19.45 38.98
CA VAL A 474 21.90 -19.90 38.94
C VAL A 474 22.13 -21.17 39.76
N PHE A 475 21.48 -21.30 40.91
CA PHE A 475 21.75 -22.37 41.91
C PHE A 475 20.61 -23.36 42.05
N GLY A 476 19.48 -23.12 41.41
CA GLY A 476 18.26 -23.94 41.57
C GLY A 476 17.54 -23.69 42.91
N TYR A 477 16.90 -24.73 43.43
CA TYR A 477 16.34 -24.70 44.79
C TYR A 477 17.43 -24.84 45.85
N TYR A 478 17.35 -24.06 46.91
CA TYR A 478 18.30 -24.07 48.02
C TYR A 478 17.62 -23.78 49.35
N LEU A 479 18.21 -24.29 50.40
CA LEU A 479 17.84 -24.01 51.78
C LEU A 479 18.61 -22.76 52.25
N GLU A 480 17.88 -21.76 52.70
CA GLU A 480 18.48 -20.54 53.24
C GLU A 480 18.45 -20.59 54.75
N VAL A 481 19.61 -20.54 55.38
CA VAL A 481 19.79 -20.53 56.82
C VAL A 481 20.51 -19.25 57.23
N THR A 482 19.93 -18.50 58.16
CA THR A 482 20.58 -17.30 58.70
C THR A 482 21.80 -17.63 59.53
N ASN A 483 22.78 -16.72 59.59
CA ASN A 483 24.03 -16.92 60.28
C ASN A 483 23.87 -17.25 61.77
N SER A 484 22.76 -16.89 62.42
CA SER A 484 22.40 -17.20 63.80
C SER A 484 22.17 -18.69 64.06
N TYR A 485 21.92 -19.48 63.06
CA TYR A 485 21.66 -20.92 63.14
C TYR A 485 22.69 -21.78 62.41
N LYS A 486 23.87 -21.22 62.07
CA LYS A 486 24.91 -21.86 61.31
C LYS A 486 25.46 -23.11 61.99
N ASP A 487 25.56 -23.09 63.31
CA ASP A 487 26.11 -24.23 64.12
C ASP A 487 25.07 -25.39 64.24
N MET A 488 23.83 -25.18 63.82
CA MET A 488 22.75 -26.18 63.83
C MET A 488 22.56 -26.88 62.47
N VAL A 489 23.35 -26.50 61.48
CA VAL A 489 23.27 -27.08 60.14
C VAL A 489 23.83 -28.49 60.15
N PRO A 490 23.05 -29.53 59.72
CA PRO A 490 23.47 -30.91 59.64
C PRO A 490 24.60 -31.15 58.64
N ASP A 491 25.39 -32.21 58.80
CA ASP A 491 26.51 -32.58 57.95
C ASP A 491 26.10 -32.99 56.50
N ASP A 492 24.82 -33.36 56.31
CA ASP A 492 24.26 -33.72 55.00
C ASP A 492 23.91 -32.52 54.13
N TYR A 493 24.01 -31.29 54.65
CA TYR A 493 23.83 -30.07 53.87
C TYR A 493 25.14 -29.68 53.20
N VAL A 494 25.04 -29.52 51.87
CA VAL A 494 26.19 -29.08 51.03
C VAL A 494 26.06 -27.57 50.84
N ARG A 495 27.03 -26.81 51.35
CA ARG A 495 27.06 -25.36 51.19
C ARG A 495 27.29 -24.95 49.74
N LYS A 496 26.38 -24.12 49.17
CA LYS A 496 26.42 -23.58 47.82
C LYS A 496 26.95 -22.15 47.75
N GLN A 497 26.54 -21.29 48.72
CA GLN A 497 26.93 -19.89 48.73
C GLN A 497 26.84 -19.30 50.14
N THR A 498 27.78 -18.39 50.48
CA THR A 498 27.77 -17.58 51.69
C THR A 498 27.33 -16.16 51.32
N LEU A 499 26.34 -15.64 52.06
CA LEU A 499 25.84 -14.27 51.98
C LEU A 499 26.18 -13.51 53.26
N THR A 500 25.98 -12.18 53.26
CA THR A 500 26.30 -11.36 54.42
C THR A 500 25.51 -11.76 55.67
N ASN A 501 24.24 -12.18 55.53
CA ASN A 501 23.35 -12.49 56.64
C ASN A 501 22.80 -13.92 56.68
N ALA A 502 23.16 -14.76 55.67
CA ALA A 502 22.68 -16.15 55.56
C ALA A 502 23.65 -16.98 54.74
N GLU A 503 23.52 -18.30 54.85
CA GLU A 503 24.19 -19.26 53.98
C GLU A 503 23.14 -20.08 53.22
N ARG A 504 23.52 -20.49 52.00
CA ARG A 504 22.66 -21.28 51.10
C ARG A 504 23.21 -22.69 51.00
N TYR A 505 22.31 -23.65 51.19
CA TYR A 505 22.67 -25.05 51.19
C TYR A 505 21.80 -25.84 50.22
N SER A 506 22.32 -27.00 49.81
CA SER A 506 21.61 -28.05 49.10
C SER A 506 21.68 -29.34 49.88
N MET A 507 20.71 -30.23 49.66
CA MET A 507 20.72 -31.58 50.20
C MET A 507 20.23 -32.58 49.13
N PRO A 508 20.57 -33.87 49.21
CA PRO A 508 20.25 -34.88 48.21
C PRO A 508 18.76 -34.91 47.86
N ARG A 509 17.92 -34.93 48.89
CA ARG A 509 16.44 -34.99 48.72
C ARG A 509 15.85 -33.74 48.05
N LEU A 510 16.39 -32.57 48.38
CA LEU A 510 16.02 -31.30 47.68
C LEU A 510 16.38 -31.35 46.21
N LYS A 511 17.53 -31.92 45.89
CA LYS A 511 18.02 -32.05 44.52
C LYS A 511 17.19 -33.05 43.71
N GLU A 512 16.79 -34.14 44.31
CA GLU A 512 15.86 -35.12 43.66
C GLU A 512 14.49 -34.47 43.35
N LEU A 513 13.91 -33.72 44.28
CA LEU A 513 12.68 -32.95 44.05
C LEU A 513 12.86 -31.85 42.98
N GLU A 514 14.00 -31.16 43.02
CA GLU A 514 14.37 -30.17 42.01
C GLU A 514 14.38 -30.78 40.59
N ASP A 515 15.09 -31.89 40.42
CA ASP A 515 15.20 -32.59 39.14
C ASP A 515 13.83 -33.08 38.63
N MET A 516 12.94 -33.55 39.54
CA MET A 516 11.58 -33.91 39.18
C MET A 516 10.74 -32.71 38.75
N ILE A 517 10.77 -31.61 39.47
CA ILE A 517 9.98 -30.42 39.20
C ILE A 517 10.44 -29.73 37.91
N LEU A 518 11.75 -29.54 37.72
CA LEU A 518 12.30 -28.87 36.54
C LEU A 518 12.09 -29.72 35.27
N ASN A 519 12.27 -31.04 35.34
CA ASN A 519 11.98 -31.93 34.22
C ASN A 519 10.50 -31.94 33.85
N ALA A 520 9.58 -31.83 34.84
CA ALA A 520 8.14 -31.73 34.58
C ALA A 520 7.80 -30.38 33.94
N GLU A 521 8.44 -29.28 34.34
CA GLU A 521 8.21 -27.93 33.80
C GLU A 521 8.72 -27.82 32.34
N ASP A 522 9.95 -28.28 32.07
CA ASP A 522 10.49 -28.27 30.69
C ASP A 522 9.64 -29.15 29.74
N LYS A 523 9.21 -30.32 30.19
CA LYS A 523 8.33 -31.22 29.44
C LYS A 523 6.94 -30.61 29.21
N LEU A 524 6.37 -30.00 30.27
CA LEU A 524 5.07 -29.34 30.17
C LEU A 524 5.08 -28.21 29.14
N THR A 525 6.07 -27.31 29.21
CA THR A 525 6.20 -26.19 28.27
C THR A 525 6.43 -26.66 26.84
N GLY A 526 7.26 -27.69 26.63
CA GLY A 526 7.47 -28.31 25.31
C GLY A 526 6.21 -28.93 24.73
N LEU A 527 5.44 -29.66 25.54
CA LEU A 527 4.21 -30.31 25.08
C LEU A 527 3.09 -29.30 24.81
N GLU A 528 2.97 -28.26 25.63
CA GLU A 528 2.03 -27.15 25.37
C GLU A 528 2.35 -26.43 24.07
N TYR A 529 3.64 -26.24 23.77
CA TYR A 529 4.09 -25.67 22.49
C TYR A 529 3.71 -26.57 21.30
N ASP A 530 3.96 -27.88 21.40
CA ASP A 530 3.63 -28.84 20.34
C ASP A 530 2.11 -28.89 20.08
N LYS A 531 1.29 -28.88 21.14
CA LYS A 531 -0.18 -28.85 21.02
C LYS A 531 -0.67 -27.53 20.41
N PHE A 532 -0.11 -26.41 20.81
CA PHE A 532 -0.40 -25.11 20.19
C PHE A 532 -0.07 -25.11 18.70
N CYS A 533 1.09 -25.64 18.31
CA CYS A 533 1.47 -25.80 16.91
C CYS A 533 0.46 -26.66 16.14
N SER A 534 -0.01 -27.77 16.73
CA SER A 534 -1.02 -28.64 16.12
C SER A 534 -2.35 -27.91 15.91
N VAL A 535 -2.82 -27.12 16.87
CA VAL A 535 -4.04 -26.29 16.72
C VAL A 535 -3.87 -25.28 15.58
N ARG A 536 -2.73 -24.58 15.54
CA ARG A 536 -2.42 -23.65 14.47
C ARG A 536 -2.37 -24.30 13.09
N GLU A 537 -1.84 -25.50 12.97
CA GLU A 537 -1.79 -26.26 11.72
C GLU A 537 -3.19 -26.73 11.27
N GLN A 538 -4.08 -27.08 12.20
CA GLN A 538 -5.47 -27.40 11.88
C GLN A 538 -6.22 -26.18 11.33
N ILE A 539 -5.98 -24.99 11.87
CA ILE A 539 -6.53 -23.74 11.35
C ILE A 539 -5.95 -23.45 9.96
N ALA A 540 -4.64 -23.63 9.78
CA ALA A 540 -3.97 -23.45 8.50
C ALA A 540 -4.51 -24.40 7.41
N ALA A 541 -4.99 -25.57 7.76
CA ALA A 541 -5.61 -26.48 6.80
C ALA A 541 -6.96 -25.98 6.24
N GLN A 542 -7.58 -24.96 6.84
CA GLN A 542 -8.88 -24.40 6.45
C GLN A 542 -8.77 -23.01 5.81
N ILE A 543 -7.62 -22.66 5.28
CA ILE A 543 -7.30 -21.31 4.74
C ILE A 543 -8.35 -20.83 3.74
N GLU A 544 -8.78 -21.64 2.77
CA GLU A 544 -9.72 -21.26 1.72
C GLU A 544 -11.10 -20.85 2.28
N ARG A 545 -11.61 -21.58 3.29
CA ARG A 545 -12.88 -21.27 3.95
C ARG A 545 -12.79 -19.92 4.65
N ILE A 546 -11.68 -19.69 5.35
CA ILE A 546 -11.44 -18.47 6.12
C ILE A 546 -11.29 -17.26 5.18
N GLN A 547 -10.51 -17.38 4.09
CA GLN A 547 -10.33 -16.30 3.11
C GLN A 547 -11.64 -15.93 2.42
N ARG A 548 -12.46 -16.92 2.02
CA ARG A 548 -13.77 -16.66 1.43
C ARG A 548 -14.67 -15.89 2.38
N THR A 549 -14.71 -16.28 3.64
CA THR A 549 -15.46 -15.59 4.70
C THR A 549 -14.93 -14.18 4.94
N ALA A 550 -13.61 -14.01 5.03
CA ALA A 550 -12.99 -12.70 5.23
C ALA A 550 -13.32 -11.71 4.08
N LYS A 551 -13.23 -12.18 2.82
CA LYS A 551 -13.63 -11.38 1.65
C LYS A 551 -15.13 -11.04 1.64
N ALA A 552 -15.99 -11.95 2.11
CA ALA A 552 -17.43 -11.70 2.24
C ALA A 552 -17.72 -10.64 3.31
N ILE A 553 -17.07 -10.73 4.47
CA ILE A 553 -17.16 -9.74 5.55
C ILE A 553 -16.65 -8.37 5.10
N ALA A 554 -15.52 -8.30 4.40
CA ALA A 554 -15.00 -7.05 3.86
C ALA A 554 -15.98 -6.38 2.90
N ARG A 555 -16.62 -7.15 1.99
CA ARG A 555 -17.66 -6.63 1.07
C ARG A 555 -18.88 -6.12 1.83
N LEU A 556 -19.36 -6.87 2.82
CA LEU A 556 -20.49 -6.47 3.65
C LEU A 556 -20.23 -5.14 4.37
N ASP A 557 -19.04 -5.00 4.94
CA ASP A 557 -18.62 -3.79 5.66
C ASP A 557 -18.56 -2.57 4.71
N VAL A 558 -18.06 -2.75 3.48
CA VAL A 558 -18.08 -1.70 2.46
C VAL A 558 -19.52 -1.29 2.11
N PHE A 559 -20.44 -2.24 1.87
CA PHE A 559 -21.82 -1.93 1.57
C PHE A 559 -22.53 -1.23 2.74
N ALA A 560 -22.30 -1.69 3.98
CA ALA A 560 -22.84 -1.06 5.17
C ALA A 560 -22.31 0.37 5.36
N SER A 561 -21.03 0.60 5.04
CA SER A 561 -20.40 1.93 5.06
C SER A 561 -21.04 2.86 4.01
N LEU A 562 -21.17 2.41 2.75
CA LEU A 562 -21.77 3.18 1.67
C LEU A 562 -23.24 3.52 1.96
N ALA A 563 -24.02 2.58 2.50
CA ALA A 563 -25.40 2.81 2.89
C ALA A 563 -25.52 3.83 4.04
N LEU A 564 -24.63 3.76 5.04
CA LEU A 564 -24.58 4.74 6.12
C LEU A 564 -24.24 6.15 5.61
N VAL A 565 -23.25 6.25 4.73
CA VAL A 565 -22.85 7.54 4.12
C VAL A 565 -23.99 8.10 3.27
N ALA A 566 -24.70 7.27 2.51
CA ALA A 566 -25.85 7.67 1.72
C ALA A 566 -26.99 8.22 2.60
N GLU A 567 -27.27 7.58 3.73
CA GLU A 567 -28.28 8.07 4.68
C GLU A 567 -27.89 9.41 5.30
N ARG A 568 -26.69 9.48 5.87
CA ARG A 568 -26.21 10.68 6.61
C ARG A 568 -26.08 11.90 5.72
N ASN A 569 -25.63 11.70 4.48
CA ASN A 569 -25.34 12.80 3.55
C ASN A 569 -26.44 13.00 2.50
N HIS A 570 -27.57 12.30 2.63
CA HIS A 570 -28.70 12.38 1.70
C HIS A 570 -28.27 12.16 0.24
N TYR A 571 -27.50 11.09 0.00
CA TYR A 571 -27.12 10.67 -1.33
C TYR A 571 -28.25 9.88 -1.98
N VAL A 572 -28.33 9.95 -3.30
CA VAL A 572 -29.39 9.29 -4.08
C VAL A 572 -28.81 8.19 -4.95
N ARG A 573 -29.62 7.19 -5.25
CA ARG A 573 -29.27 6.15 -6.19
C ARG A 573 -29.13 6.71 -7.60
N PRO A 574 -27.97 6.57 -8.29
CA PRO A 574 -27.81 6.98 -9.67
C PRO A 574 -28.47 5.98 -10.62
N VAL A 575 -28.98 6.49 -11.73
CA VAL A 575 -29.40 5.68 -12.88
C VAL A 575 -28.23 5.57 -13.85
N LEU A 576 -27.86 4.36 -14.22
CA LEU A 576 -26.72 4.11 -15.12
C LEU A 576 -27.20 3.89 -16.55
N ASN A 577 -26.57 4.58 -17.51
CA ASN A 577 -26.89 4.46 -18.92
C ASN A 577 -25.64 4.21 -19.79
N GLU A 578 -25.84 3.57 -20.94
CA GLU A 578 -24.80 3.32 -21.95
C GLU A 578 -24.84 4.35 -23.09
N LYS A 579 -25.79 5.31 -23.05
CA LYS A 579 -25.96 6.34 -24.06
C LYS A 579 -24.94 7.48 -23.95
N GLY A 580 -24.13 7.47 -22.93
CA GLY A 580 -23.10 8.47 -22.67
C GLY A 580 -23.60 9.79 -22.12
N VAL A 581 -24.87 9.87 -21.70
CA VAL A 581 -25.47 11.09 -21.12
C VAL A 581 -25.15 11.19 -19.65
N ILE A 582 -24.63 12.32 -19.22
CA ILE A 582 -24.41 12.68 -17.81
C ILE A 582 -25.37 13.82 -17.50
N ASP A 583 -26.44 13.54 -16.72
CA ASP A 583 -27.44 14.51 -16.26
C ASP A 583 -27.51 14.45 -14.73
N ILE A 584 -26.93 15.44 -14.08
CA ILE A 584 -26.87 15.59 -12.63
C ILE A 584 -27.69 16.83 -12.27
N ARG A 585 -28.64 16.70 -11.36
CA ARG A 585 -29.46 17.81 -10.83
C ARG A 585 -29.12 18.03 -9.36
N ASP A 586 -28.91 19.29 -9.01
CA ASP A 586 -28.52 19.72 -7.68
C ASP A 586 -27.33 18.90 -7.13
N GLY A 587 -26.30 18.69 -7.96
CA GLY A 587 -25.07 17.99 -7.56
C GLY A 587 -24.30 18.77 -6.49
N ARG A 588 -23.68 18.03 -5.55
CA ARG A 588 -22.87 18.57 -4.46
C ARG A 588 -21.47 17.94 -4.47
N HIS A 589 -20.49 18.67 -3.96
CA HIS A 589 -19.14 18.13 -3.86
C HIS A 589 -19.01 17.28 -2.60
N PRO A 590 -18.76 15.95 -2.69
CA PRO A 590 -18.84 15.04 -1.55
C PRO A 590 -17.89 15.41 -0.39
N VAL A 591 -16.73 15.98 -0.70
CA VAL A 591 -15.73 16.35 0.32
C VAL A 591 -15.98 17.75 0.85
N VAL A 592 -16.19 18.74 -0.05
CA VAL A 592 -16.33 20.14 0.35
C VAL A 592 -17.57 20.34 1.22
N GLU A 593 -18.69 19.67 0.94
CA GLU A 593 -19.90 19.74 1.76
C GLU A 593 -19.69 19.26 3.20
N GLN A 594 -18.70 18.37 3.44
CA GLN A 594 -18.37 17.85 4.78
C GLN A 594 -17.33 18.70 5.53
N MET A 595 -16.63 19.59 4.80
CA MET A 595 -15.59 20.46 5.36
C MET A 595 -16.11 21.86 5.71
N THR A 596 -17.30 22.22 5.22
CA THR A 596 -17.93 23.51 5.48
C THR A 596 -18.83 23.43 6.69
N ASP A 597 -18.36 23.97 7.84
CA ASP A 597 -19.06 23.85 9.13
C ASP A 597 -20.34 24.70 9.26
N HIS A 598 -20.55 25.73 8.45
CA HIS A 598 -21.65 26.69 8.68
C HIS A 598 -22.34 27.24 7.42
N ASP A 599 -21.78 27.06 6.23
CA ASP A 599 -22.40 27.54 4.99
C ASP A 599 -23.04 26.37 4.23
N MET A 600 -24.32 26.53 3.88
CA MET A 600 -25.00 25.58 2.99
C MET A 600 -24.26 25.52 1.66
N PHE A 601 -23.78 24.33 1.28
CA PHE A 601 -23.14 24.10 0.00
C PHE A 601 -24.11 24.44 -1.15
N ILE A 602 -23.64 25.21 -2.12
CA ILE A 602 -24.47 25.56 -3.29
C ILE A 602 -24.40 24.44 -4.33
N SER A 603 -25.50 23.76 -4.52
CA SER A 603 -25.64 22.68 -5.50
C SER A 603 -25.63 23.21 -6.94
N ASN A 604 -25.17 22.41 -7.88
CA ASN A 604 -25.10 22.75 -9.29
C ASN A 604 -25.59 21.63 -10.20
N ASP A 605 -26.19 22.00 -11.31
CA ASP A 605 -26.60 21.08 -12.36
C ASP A 605 -25.47 20.84 -13.36
N THR A 606 -25.41 19.64 -13.91
CA THR A 606 -24.48 19.28 -14.99
C THR A 606 -25.20 18.47 -16.05
N TYR A 607 -25.09 18.89 -17.29
CA TYR A 607 -25.61 18.12 -18.43
C TYR A 607 -24.52 18.02 -19.52
N LEU A 608 -24.12 16.80 -19.83
CA LEU A 608 -23.18 16.49 -20.91
C LEU A 608 -23.68 15.30 -21.74
N ASP A 609 -23.47 15.37 -23.02
CA ASP A 609 -23.76 14.27 -23.96
C ASP A 609 -22.68 14.22 -25.07
N ASN A 610 -22.70 13.18 -25.88
CA ASN A 610 -21.82 13.08 -27.03
C ASN A 610 -22.38 13.74 -28.29
N GLN A 611 -23.45 14.54 -28.18
CA GLN A 611 -24.12 15.15 -29.33
C GLN A 611 -24.05 16.69 -29.32
N LYS A 612 -24.94 17.34 -28.60
CA LYS A 612 -25.07 18.80 -28.61
C LYS A 612 -24.41 19.49 -27.44
N HIS A 613 -24.17 18.74 -26.35
CA HIS A 613 -23.59 19.24 -25.12
C HIS A 613 -22.33 18.46 -24.77
N CYS A 614 -21.39 18.38 -25.73
CA CYS A 614 -20.15 17.62 -25.56
C CYS A 614 -19.13 18.39 -24.72
N ILE A 615 -19.00 19.69 -24.96
CA ILE A 615 -18.05 20.54 -24.26
C ILE A 615 -18.79 21.67 -23.55
N ALA A 616 -18.55 21.82 -22.25
CA ALA A 616 -19.00 22.96 -21.47
C ALA A 616 -17.80 23.88 -21.17
N ILE A 617 -17.74 25.04 -21.79
CA ILE A 617 -16.76 26.08 -21.49
C ILE A 617 -17.27 26.88 -20.30
N ILE A 618 -16.45 26.93 -19.21
CA ILE A 618 -16.84 27.56 -17.95
C ILE A 618 -15.94 28.76 -17.70
N THR A 619 -16.51 29.96 -17.77
CA THR A 619 -15.80 31.23 -17.56
C THR A 619 -16.08 31.81 -16.17
N GLY A 620 -15.19 32.69 -15.70
CA GLY A 620 -15.31 33.37 -14.41
C GLY A 620 -14.00 33.37 -13.61
N SER A 621 -13.97 34.04 -12.47
CA SER A 621 -12.75 34.15 -11.64
C SER A 621 -12.39 32.82 -10.93
N ASN A 622 -11.10 32.65 -10.57
CA ASN A 622 -10.61 31.40 -9.97
C ASN A 622 -11.19 31.12 -8.58
N MET A 623 -11.50 32.16 -7.79
CA MET A 623 -12.10 32.00 -6.45
C MET A 623 -13.61 31.70 -6.49
N ALA A 624 -14.22 31.72 -7.65
CA ALA A 624 -15.67 31.56 -7.75
C ALA A 624 -16.16 30.12 -7.65
N GLY A 625 -15.27 29.11 -7.72
CA GLY A 625 -15.61 27.68 -7.52
C GLY A 625 -15.69 26.84 -8.80
N LYS A 626 -15.11 27.29 -9.94
CA LYS A 626 -15.07 26.54 -11.21
C LYS A 626 -14.45 25.14 -11.04
N SER A 627 -13.23 25.09 -10.50
CA SER A 627 -12.48 23.84 -10.30
C SER A 627 -13.21 22.89 -9.35
N SER A 628 -13.84 23.42 -8.28
CA SER A 628 -14.66 22.61 -7.35
C SER A 628 -15.88 21.99 -8.05
N TYR A 629 -16.57 22.76 -8.92
CA TYR A 629 -17.70 22.26 -9.71
C TYR A 629 -17.28 21.14 -10.69
N MET A 630 -16.16 21.31 -11.38
CA MET A 630 -15.69 20.30 -12.31
C MET A 630 -15.24 19.03 -11.59
N ARG A 631 -14.51 19.16 -10.48
CA ARG A 631 -14.13 18.00 -9.63
C ARG A 631 -15.37 17.30 -9.05
N GLN A 632 -16.36 18.05 -8.59
CA GLN A 632 -17.67 17.52 -8.15
C GLN A 632 -18.28 16.59 -9.19
N THR A 633 -18.33 17.02 -10.45
CA THR A 633 -18.91 16.21 -11.53
C THR A 633 -18.12 14.92 -11.75
N ALA A 634 -16.78 15.00 -11.78
CA ALA A 634 -15.94 13.83 -11.92
C ALA A 634 -16.10 12.86 -10.73
N LEU A 635 -16.18 13.37 -9.50
CA LEU A 635 -16.38 12.57 -8.30
C LEU A 635 -17.77 11.90 -8.26
N ILE A 636 -18.83 12.59 -8.72
CA ILE A 636 -20.17 11.99 -8.82
C ILE A 636 -20.19 10.84 -9.83
N VAL A 637 -19.54 11.00 -10.99
CA VAL A 637 -19.39 9.93 -11.97
C VAL A 637 -18.59 8.75 -11.40
N LEU A 638 -17.48 9.03 -10.71
CA LEU A 638 -16.66 8.00 -10.07
C LEU A 638 -17.48 7.25 -8.99
N LEU A 639 -18.19 7.96 -8.13
CA LEU A 639 -19.06 7.38 -7.11
C LEU A 639 -20.11 6.42 -7.72
N ALA A 640 -20.75 6.83 -8.81
CA ALA A 640 -21.70 5.97 -9.51
C ALA A 640 -21.04 4.69 -10.03
N GLN A 641 -19.80 4.77 -10.54
CA GLN A 641 -19.06 3.64 -11.09
C GLN A 641 -18.38 2.74 -10.05
N ILE A 642 -18.21 3.17 -8.82
CA ILE A 642 -17.84 2.24 -7.73
C ILE A 642 -19.06 1.48 -7.17
N GLY A 643 -20.28 1.84 -7.58
CA GLY A 643 -21.52 1.27 -7.07
C GLY A 643 -22.03 1.96 -5.80
N SER A 644 -21.71 3.24 -5.61
CA SER A 644 -22.19 4.07 -4.50
C SER A 644 -23.36 4.96 -4.92
N PHE A 645 -24.16 5.37 -3.95
CA PHE A 645 -25.07 6.50 -4.10
C PHE A 645 -24.29 7.80 -4.22
N VAL A 646 -24.90 8.83 -4.81
CA VAL A 646 -24.22 10.06 -5.21
C VAL A 646 -24.82 11.30 -4.56
N PRO A 647 -24.02 12.35 -4.28
CA PRO A 647 -24.47 13.61 -3.70
C PRO A 647 -25.19 14.48 -4.75
N ALA A 648 -26.44 14.16 -5.02
CA ALA A 648 -27.30 14.89 -5.97
C ALA A 648 -28.78 14.74 -5.59
N LYS A 649 -29.66 15.55 -6.21
CA LYS A 649 -31.09 15.32 -6.13
C LYS A 649 -31.56 14.22 -7.08
N THR A 650 -31.00 14.19 -8.28
CA THR A 650 -31.13 13.11 -9.25
C THR A 650 -29.86 13.02 -10.09
N ALA A 651 -29.50 11.81 -10.49
CA ALA A 651 -28.32 11.58 -11.33
C ALA A 651 -28.59 10.47 -12.33
N ASN A 652 -28.40 10.76 -13.62
CA ASN A 652 -28.40 9.79 -14.70
C ASN A 652 -27.03 9.82 -15.33
N ILE A 653 -26.25 8.77 -15.09
CA ILE A 653 -24.80 8.74 -15.34
C ILE A 653 -24.50 7.80 -16.50
N GLY A 654 -24.00 8.38 -17.60
CA GLY A 654 -23.40 7.62 -18.69
C GLY A 654 -22.07 7.03 -18.28
N ILE A 655 -21.93 5.73 -18.47
CA ILE A 655 -20.71 5.01 -18.12
C ILE A 655 -19.52 5.56 -18.92
N VAL A 656 -18.45 5.90 -18.22
CA VAL A 656 -17.19 6.38 -18.79
C VAL A 656 -16.09 5.33 -18.64
N ASP A 657 -15.22 5.26 -19.63
CA ASP A 657 -14.06 4.36 -19.61
C ASP A 657 -12.86 4.96 -18.88
N ARG A 658 -12.79 6.28 -18.87
CA ARG A 658 -11.68 7.04 -18.28
C ARG A 658 -12.17 8.39 -17.75
N ILE A 659 -11.55 8.83 -16.67
CA ILE A 659 -11.61 10.23 -16.24
C ILE A 659 -10.20 10.78 -16.33
N PHE A 660 -10.05 11.91 -17.03
CA PHE A 660 -8.81 12.66 -17.07
C PHE A 660 -9.01 14.02 -16.44
N THR A 661 -8.09 14.43 -15.60
CA THR A 661 -8.11 15.77 -15.01
C THR A 661 -6.78 16.47 -15.23
N ARG A 662 -6.88 17.73 -15.67
CA ARG A 662 -5.79 18.70 -15.65
C ARG A 662 -6.27 19.87 -14.81
N VAL A 663 -5.78 20.00 -13.58
CA VAL A 663 -6.22 21.03 -12.62
C VAL A 663 -5.00 21.66 -11.96
N GLY A 664 -4.83 22.98 -12.16
CA GLY A 664 -3.80 23.81 -11.52
C GLY A 664 -2.35 23.40 -11.80
N ALA A 665 -1.42 24.33 -11.74
CA ALA A 665 0.01 24.02 -11.74
C ALA A 665 0.45 23.60 -10.33
N SER A 666 0.92 22.39 -10.16
CA SER A 666 1.84 22.08 -9.06
C SER A 666 3.24 22.31 -9.58
N ASP A 667 3.98 23.25 -8.99
CA ASP A 667 5.41 23.40 -9.26
C ASP A 667 6.10 22.11 -8.82
N ASP A 668 6.53 21.33 -9.79
CA ASP A 668 7.40 20.17 -9.56
C ASP A 668 8.85 20.62 -9.70
N LEU A 669 9.37 21.25 -8.65
CA LEU A 669 10.75 21.72 -8.59
C LEU A 669 11.77 20.58 -8.72
N ALA A 670 11.35 19.33 -8.41
CA ALA A 670 12.24 18.19 -8.44
C ALA A 670 12.54 17.69 -9.86
N SER A 671 11.59 17.86 -10.81
CA SER A 671 11.78 17.41 -12.20
C SER A 671 12.57 18.40 -13.08
N GLY A 672 12.83 19.64 -12.60
CA GLY A 672 13.50 20.68 -13.38
C GLY A 672 12.73 21.14 -14.63
N GLN A 673 11.50 20.65 -14.85
CA GLN A 673 10.67 21.02 -15.98
C GLN A 673 9.90 22.31 -15.70
N SER A 674 9.72 23.14 -16.73
CA SER A 674 8.86 24.31 -16.56
C SER A 674 7.40 23.88 -16.37
N THR A 675 6.65 24.63 -15.56
CA THR A 675 5.21 24.39 -15.30
C THR A 675 4.39 24.27 -16.59
N PHE A 676 4.78 25.02 -17.63
CA PHE A 676 4.14 24.96 -18.95
C PHE A 676 4.44 23.64 -19.68
N MET A 677 5.67 23.11 -19.55
CA MET A 677 6.01 21.82 -20.17
C MET A 677 5.27 20.65 -19.49
N VAL A 678 5.16 20.66 -18.17
CA VAL A 678 4.36 19.69 -17.42
C VAL A 678 2.90 19.75 -17.86
N GLU A 679 2.34 20.96 -17.99
CA GLU A 679 0.98 21.15 -18.50
C GLU A 679 0.80 20.56 -19.90
N MET A 680 1.71 20.85 -20.82
CA MET A 680 1.62 20.34 -22.21
C MET A 680 1.78 18.84 -22.27
N ASN A 681 2.61 18.23 -21.45
CA ASN A 681 2.75 16.79 -21.34
C ASN A 681 1.45 16.12 -20.85
N GLU A 682 0.79 16.71 -19.83
CA GLU A 682 -0.52 16.22 -19.34
C GLU A 682 -1.59 16.36 -20.43
N VAL A 683 -1.69 17.50 -21.12
CA VAL A 683 -2.64 17.71 -22.22
C VAL A 683 -2.39 16.74 -23.37
N ALA A 684 -1.13 16.58 -23.78
CA ALA A 684 -0.76 15.61 -24.83
C ALA A 684 -1.14 14.18 -24.44
N ASN A 685 -0.93 13.83 -23.16
CA ASN A 685 -1.38 12.58 -22.61
C ASN A 685 -2.90 12.38 -22.75
N ILE A 686 -3.67 13.35 -22.33
CA ILE A 686 -5.14 13.31 -22.40
C ILE A 686 -5.59 13.12 -23.86
N LEU A 687 -5.09 13.96 -24.78
CA LEU A 687 -5.51 13.93 -26.17
C LEU A 687 -5.15 12.64 -26.92
N ARG A 688 -4.04 11.97 -26.54
CA ARG A 688 -3.64 10.69 -27.11
C ARG A 688 -4.45 9.50 -26.61
N ASN A 689 -4.88 9.52 -25.34
CA ASN A 689 -5.44 8.34 -24.66
C ASN A 689 -6.93 8.45 -24.36
N ALA A 690 -7.53 9.64 -24.47
CA ALA A 690 -8.96 9.79 -24.30
C ALA A 690 -9.74 9.13 -25.44
N THR A 691 -10.93 8.67 -25.14
CA THR A 691 -11.90 8.10 -26.11
C THR A 691 -13.19 8.92 -26.10
N SER A 692 -14.08 8.66 -27.02
CA SER A 692 -15.41 9.30 -27.03
C SER A 692 -16.25 8.97 -25.79
N LYS A 693 -15.90 7.93 -25.03
CA LYS A 693 -16.55 7.57 -23.77
C LYS A 693 -15.94 8.24 -22.54
N SER A 694 -14.77 8.90 -22.69
CA SER A 694 -14.06 9.52 -21.58
C SER A 694 -14.75 10.79 -21.07
N LEU A 695 -14.48 11.15 -19.81
CA LEU A 695 -14.80 12.43 -19.21
C LEU A 695 -13.51 13.22 -18.97
N LEU A 696 -13.44 14.40 -19.55
CA LEU A 696 -12.28 15.30 -19.44
C LEU A 696 -12.62 16.48 -18.54
N VAL A 697 -11.73 16.79 -17.61
CA VAL A 697 -11.78 17.97 -16.72
C VAL A 697 -10.53 18.78 -16.94
N LEU A 698 -10.64 19.86 -17.69
CA LEU A 698 -9.52 20.70 -18.13
C LEU A 698 -9.65 22.09 -17.50
N ASP A 699 -8.70 22.44 -16.65
CA ASP A 699 -8.72 23.73 -15.93
C ASP A 699 -7.52 24.58 -16.33
N GLU A 700 -7.80 25.76 -16.85
CA GLU A 700 -6.85 26.81 -17.19
C GLU A 700 -5.72 26.38 -18.16
N ILE A 701 -6.07 25.71 -19.24
CA ILE A 701 -5.10 25.33 -20.28
C ILE A 701 -4.51 26.59 -20.96
N GLY A 702 -3.20 26.61 -21.15
CA GLY A 702 -2.47 27.69 -21.82
C GLY A 702 -2.05 28.85 -20.91
N ARG A 703 -2.22 28.73 -19.58
CA ARG A 703 -1.88 29.81 -18.64
C ARG A 703 -0.36 30.03 -18.47
N GLY A 704 0.45 29.00 -18.70
CA GLY A 704 1.89 29.01 -18.45
C GLY A 704 2.74 29.73 -19.53
N THR A 705 2.11 30.32 -20.58
CA THR A 705 2.81 31.00 -21.71
C THR A 705 2.21 32.36 -22.04
N SER A 706 2.60 32.96 -23.17
CA SER A 706 2.02 34.22 -23.63
C SER A 706 0.52 34.09 -23.89
N THR A 707 -0.22 35.19 -23.69
CA THR A 707 -1.70 35.19 -23.84
C THR A 707 -2.15 34.66 -25.22
N PHE A 708 -1.44 35.05 -26.27
CA PHE A 708 -1.81 34.64 -27.64
C PHE A 708 -1.51 33.17 -27.91
N ASP A 709 -0.36 32.66 -27.46
CA ASP A 709 0.00 31.26 -27.62
C ASP A 709 -0.94 30.39 -26.77
N GLY A 710 -1.18 30.79 -25.53
CA GLY A 710 -2.09 30.07 -24.62
C GLY A 710 -3.53 29.99 -25.14
N LEU A 711 -4.07 31.11 -25.63
CA LEU A 711 -5.41 31.16 -26.26
C LEU A 711 -5.45 30.26 -27.51
N SER A 712 -4.42 30.33 -28.38
CA SER A 712 -4.36 29.52 -29.60
C SER A 712 -4.33 28.03 -29.30
N ILE A 713 -3.54 27.62 -28.31
CA ILE A 713 -3.46 26.22 -27.88
C ILE A 713 -4.81 25.78 -27.30
N ALA A 714 -5.40 26.56 -26.38
CA ALA A 714 -6.68 26.23 -25.78
C ALA A 714 -7.80 26.10 -26.81
N TRP A 715 -7.83 27.01 -27.79
CA TRP A 715 -8.75 26.96 -28.91
C TRP A 715 -8.62 25.67 -29.74
N ALA A 716 -7.39 25.37 -30.18
CA ALA A 716 -7.10 24.16 -30.95
C ALA A 716 -7.43 22.86 -30.19
N VAL A 717 -7.19 22.83 -28.88
CA VAL A 717 -7.56 21.70 -28.01
C VAL A 717 -9.07 21.51 -27.99
N ILE A 718 -9.86 22.58 -27.86
CA ILE A 718 -11.34 22.50 -27.88
C ILE A 718 -11.80 22.01 -29.25
N GLU A 719 -11.25 22.54 -30.36
CA GLU A 719 -11.60 22.07 -31.72
C GLU A 719 -11.31 20.58 -31.89
N HIS A 720 -10.12 20.13 -31.46
CA HIS A 720 -9.76 18.72 -31.54
C HIS A 720 -10.70 17.82 -30.74
N ILE A 721 -11.04 18.20 -29.51
CA ILE A 721 -11.94 17.43 -28.66
C ILE A 721 -13.38 17.43 -29.22
N SER A 722 -13.84 18.57 -29.74
CA SER A 722 -15.20 18.72 -30.29
C SER A 722 -15.43 17.89 -31.56
N ASN A 723 -14.36 17.59 -32.29
CA ASN A 723 -14.44 16.81 -33.53
C ASN A 723 -14.72 15.32 -33.22
N ARG A 724 -15.94 14.86 -33.50
CA ARG A 724 -16.34 13.47 -33.23
C ARG A 724 -15.60 12.42 -34.05
N LYS A 725 -14.99 12.81 -35.16
CA LYS A 725 -14.16 11.88 -35.97
C LYS A 725 -12.79 11.68 -35.33
N LEU A 726 -12.33 12.63 -34.51
CA LEU A 726 -11.05 12.59 -33.82
C LEU A 726 -11.23 12.07 -32.40
N LEU A 727 -12.10 12.71 -31.60
CA LEU A 727 -12.28 12.37 -30.19
C LEU A 727 -13.77 12.38 -29.75
N GLY A 728 -14.43 13.53 -29.68
CA GLY A 728 -15.81 13.64 -29.28
C GLY A 728 -16.07 13.30 -27.81
N ALA A 729 -15.11 13.56 -26.90
CA ALA A 729 -15.19 13.26 -25.49
C ALA A 729 -15.97 14.32 -24.71
N LYS A 730 -16.75 13.90 -23.70
CA LYS A 730 -17.42 14.79 -22.77
C LYS A 730 -16.42 15.60 -21.96
N THR A 731 -16.53 16.94 -22.02
CA THR A 731 -15.49 17.82 -21.47
C THR A 731 -16.07 18.96 -20.66
N LEU A 732 -15.54 19.17 -19.47
CA LEU A 732 -15.66 20.40 -18.68
C LEU A 732 -14.37 21.18 -18.85
N PHE A 733 -14.44 22.38 -19.41
CA PHE A 733 -13.29 23.20 -19.74
C PHE A 733 -13.40 24.56 -19.04
N ALA A 734 -12.65 24.75 -17.96
CA ALA A 734 -12.61 26.03 -17.29
C ALA A 734 -11.49 26.91 -17.86
N THR A 735 -11.79 28.17 -18.07
CA THR A 735 -10.86 29.13 -18.65
C THR A 735 -11.11 30.54 -18.13
N HIS A 736 -10.07 31.37 -18.22
CA HIS A 736 -10.16 32.81 -18.06
C HIS A 736 -10.07 33.57 -19.41
N TYR A 737 -9.86 32.85 -20.52
CA TYR A 737 -9.93 33.39 -21.87
C TYR A 737 -11.39 33.54 -22.27
N HIS A 738 -11.90 34.80 -22.23
CA HIS A 738 -13.30 35.10 -22.61
C HIS A 738 -13.55 34.88 -24.11
N GLU A 739 -12.51 34.99 -24.90
CA GLU A 739 -12.52 34.79 -26.34
C GLU A 739 -12.95 33.39 -26.75
N LEU A 740 -12.70 32.38 -25.91
CA LEU A 740 -13.14 31.00 -26.16
C LEU A 740 -14.68 30.85 -26.14
N THR A 741 -15.43 31.83 -25.60
CA THR A 741 -16.90 31.81 -25.62
C THR A 741 -17.47 31.96 -27.03
N GLU A 742 -16.71 32.52 -27.97
CA GLU A 742 -17.10 32.63 -29.39
C GLU A 742 -17.26 31.25 -30.07
N LEU A 743 -16.70 30.20 -29.48
CA LEU A 743 -16.80 28.83 -30.02
C LEU A 743 -18.21 28.27 -29.96
N GLU A 744 -19.09 28.68 -29.03
CA GLU A 744 -20.50 28.24 -28.99
C GLU A 744 -21.27 28.53 -30.28
N GLY A 745 -21.02 29.68 -30.89
CA GLY A 745 -21.65 30.04 -32.16
C GLY A 745 -21.07 29.34 -33.40
N LYS A 746 -19.83 28.84 -33.29
CA LYS A 746 -19.06 28.27 -34.39
C LYS A 746 -19.06 26.74 -34.40
N ILE A 747 -19.15 26.12 -33.21
CA ILE A 747 -19.11 24.68 -33.04
C ILE A 747 -20.40 24.19 -32.35
N GLY A 748 -21.16 23.36 -33.02
CA GLY A 748 -22.53 23.00 -32.62
C GLY A 748 -22.68 22.11 -31.37
N ASN A 749 -21.57 21.63 -30.78
CA ASN A 749 -21.56 20.80 -29.60
C ASN A 749 -20.76 21.41 -28.42
N VAL A 750 -20.44 22.72 -28.52
CA VAL A 750 -19.84 23.55 -27.47
C VAL A 750 -20.88 24.45 -26.86
N ASN A 751 -20.92 24.55 -25.54
CA ASN A 751 -21.89 25.37 -24.81
C ASN A 751 -21.13 26.18 -23.73
N ASN A 752 -21.52 27.45 -23.59
CA ASN A 752 -20.91 28.35 -22.62
C ASN A 752 -21.67 28.36 -21.29
N TYR A 753 -20.94 28.40 -20.24
CA TYR A 753 -21.40 28.56 -18.86
C TYR A 753 -20.55 29.57 -18.13
N CYS A 754 -21.11 30.21 -17.14
CA CYS A 754 -20.36 31.10 -16.24
C CYS A 754 -20.83 30.95 -14.80
N ILE A 755 -20.01 31.42 -13.86
CA ILE A 755 -20.42 31.48 -12.47
C ILE A 755 -21.24 32.75 -12.24
N ALA A 756 -22.43 32.60 -11.66
CA ALA A 756 -23.29 33.72 -11.29
C ALA A 756 -22.61 34.60 -10.23
N VAL A 757 -22.59 35.89 -10.52
CA VAL A 757 -22.04 36.95 -9.65
C VAL A 757 -23.13 37.96 -9.35
N LYS A 758 -23.25 38.39 -8.10
CA LYS A 758 -24.10 39.49 -7.72
C LYS A 758 -23.25 40.72 -7.39
N GLU A 759 -23.38 41.75 -8.20
CA GLU A 759 -22.74 43.05 -7.97
C GLU A 759 -23.52 43.82 -6.90
N LYS A 760 -22.83 44.35 -5.90
CA LYS A 760 -23.41 45.21 -4.86
C LYS A 760 -22.54 46.46 -4.72
N GLY A 761 -22.76 47.40 -5.62
CA GLY A 761 -21.90 48.58 -5.78
C GLY A 761 -20.52 48.17 -6.33
N ASP A 762 -19.46 48.52 -5.63
CA ASP A 762 -18.07 48.16 -5.96
C ASP A 762 -17.68 46.76 -5.44
N ASP A 763 -18.53 46.12 -4.62
CA ASP A 763 -18.30 44.78 -4.07
C ASP A 763 -19.00 43.71 -4.91
N ILE A 764 -18.40 42.52 -4.95
CA ILE A 764 -18.94 41.38 -5.65
C ILE A 764 -19.17 40.23 -4.68
N VAL A 765 -20.27 39.49 -4.89
CA VAL A 765 -20.56 38.25 -4.19
C VAL A 765 -20.67 37.13 -5.23
N PHE A 766 -19.77 36.17 -5.13
CA PHE A 766 -19.85 34.97 -5.96
C PHE A 766 -20.96 34.07 -5.43
N LEU A 767 -21.97 33.81 -6.25
CA LEU A 767 -23.09 32.97 -5.89
C LEU A 767 -22.76 31.47 -5.98
N ARG A 768 -21.58 31.12 -6.50
CA ARG A 768 -21.12 29.72 -6.69
C ARG A 768 -22.09 28.86 -7.49
N LYS A 769 -23.01 29.49 -8.26
CA LYS A 769 -23.99 28.83 -9.13
C LYS A 769 -23.53 28.93 -10.57
N ILE A 770 -23.50 27.80 -11.26
CA ILE A 770 -23.19 27.71 -12.69
C ILE A 770 -24.48 28.03 -13.46
N ILE A 771 -24.44 28.98 -14.38
CA ILE A 771 -25.54 29.38 -15.24
C ILE A 771 -25.10 29.36 -16.71
N LYS A 772 -26.05 29.21 -17.63
CA LYS A 772 -25.79 29.25 -19.07
C LYS A 772 -25.42 30.65 -19.52
N GLY A 773 -24.39 30.77 -20.38
CA GLY A 773 -23.89 32.01 -20.95
C GLY A 773 -22.42 32.23 -20.66
N GLY A 774 -21.80 33.19 -21.32
CA GLY A 774 -20.41 33.62 -21.06
C GLY A 774 -20.37 34.73 -20.01
N ALA A 775 -19.23 34.89 -19.32
CA ALA A 775 -18.96 36.02 -18.44
C ALA A 775 -18.35 37.14 -19.27
N ASP A 776 -19.06 38.28 -19.32
CA ASP A 776 -18.61 39.46 -20.11
C ASP A 776 -17.55 40.30 -19.41
N LYS A 777 -17.29 40.06 -18.11
CA LYS A 777 -16.36 40.87 -17.29
C LYS A 777 -15.36 39.99 -16.52
N SER A 778 -14.12 40.47 -16.46
CA SER A 778 -13.09 39.98 -15.57
C SER A 778 -13.24 40.62 -14.19
N TYR A 779 -13.28 39.80 -13.13
CA TYR A 779 -13.38 40.27 -11.74
C TYR A 779 -12.06 40.20 -10.97
N GLY A 780 -10.92 40.12 -11.66
CA GLY A 780 -9.60 39.98 -11.03
C GLY A 780 -9.24 41.10 -10.05
N ILE A 781 -9.57 42.35 -10.40
CA ILE A 781 -9.32 43.53 -9.55
C ILE A 781 -10.18 43.50 -8.28
N GLN A 782 -11.44 43.09 -8.38
CA GLN A 782 -12.33 42.96 -7.25
C GLN A 782 -11.87 41.84 -6.29
N VAL A 783 -11.36 40.74 -6.85
CA VAL A 783 -10.74 39.65 -6.06
C VAL A 783 -9.49 40.12 -5.35
N ALA A 784 -8.63 40.89 -6.00
CA ALA A 784 -7.45 41.50 -5.39
C ALA A 784 -7.83 42.40 -4.20
N ARG A 785 -8.92 43.16 -4.32
CA ARG A 785 -9.46 43.99 -3.23
C ARG A 785 -9.94 43.12 -2.07
N LEU A 786 -10.71 42.06 -2.36
CA LEU A 786 -11.17 41.09 -1.34
C LEU A 786 -9.99 40.41 -0.62
N ALA A 787 -8.88 40.20 -1.30
CA ALA A 787 -7.65 39.63 -0.73
C ALA A 787 -6.85 40.64 0.11
N GLY A 788 -7.27 41.93 0.20
CA GLY A 788 -6.61 42.93 1.01
C GLY A 788 -5.46 43.68 0.32
N VAL A 789 -5.38 43.65 -1.02
CA VAL A 789 -4.44 44.46 -1.77
C VAL A 789 -4.76 45.97 -1.52
N PRO A 790 -3.78 46.82 -1.24
CA PRO A 790 -4.00 48.21 -0.92
C PRO A 790 -4.83 48.98 -1.97
N ASP A 791 -5.79 49.80 -1.53
CA ASP A 791 -6.75 50.50 -2.40
C ASP A 791 -6.05 51.33 -3.48
N MET A 792 -4.90 51.98 -3.21
CA MET A 792 -4.13 52.70 -4.21
C MET A 792 -3.71 51.83 -5.40
N VAL A 793 -3.36 50.54 -5.14
CA VAL A 793 -2.98 49.62 -6.22
C VAL A 793 -4.23 49.20 -7.00
N ILE A 794 -5.35 48.96 -6.29
CA ILE A 794 -6.65 48.63 -6.88
C ILE A 794 -7.17 49.72 -7.80
N ASP A 795 -7.14 50.98 -7.35
CA ASP A 795 -7.63 52.11 -8.13
C ASP A 795 -6.76 52.36 -9.38
N ARG A 796 -5.43 52.22 -9.23
CA ARG A 796 -4.52 52.29 -10.38
C ARG A 796 -4.75 51.16 -11.38
N ALA A 797 -5.00 49.93 -10.88
CA ALA A 797 -5.33 48.77 -11.74
C ALA A 797 -6.62 48.99 -12.52
N LYS A 798 -7.66 49.59 -11.93
CA LYS A 798 -8.92 49.98 -12.62
C LYS A 798 -8.68 50.95 -13.76
N GLU A 799 -7.81 51.99 -13.54
CA GLU A 799 -7.44 52.94 -14.57
C GLU A 799 -6.71 52.27 -15.74
N ILE A 800 -5.76 51.35 -15.44
CA ILE A 800 -4.98 50.68 -16.46
C ILE A 800 -5.87 49.75 -17.29
N VAL A 801 -6.77 48.96 -16.66
CA VAL A 801 -7.71 48.10 -17.39
C VAL A 801 -8.60 48.91 -18.34
N LYS A 802 -9.04 50.09 -17.93
CA LYS A 802 -9.84 50.95 -18.79
C LYS A 802 -9.07 51.42 -20.04
N GLN A 803 -7.77 51.67 -19.92
CA GLN A 803 -6.90 52.02 -21.05
C GLN A 803 -6.58 50.84 -21.96
N LEU A 804 -6.52 49.62 -21.40
CA LEU A 804 -6.23 48.38 -22.14
C LEU A 804 -7.45 47.86 -22.90
N SER A 805 -8.65 48.04 -22.35
CA SER A 805 -9.92 47.57 -23.00
C SER A 805 -10.24 48.32 -24.31
N ASP A 806 -9.64 49.50 -24.56
CA ASP A 806 -9.79 50.23 -25.84
C ASP A 806 -9.05 49.52 -27.01
N ASN A 807 -8.24 48.50 -26.77
CA ASN A 807 -7.51 47.68 -27.77
C ASN A 807 -8.05 46.24 -27.87
N ASP A 808 -9.34 46.06 -27.85
CA ASP A 808 -10.00 44.76 -27.78
C ASP A 808 -9.70 43.85 -29.00
N ILE A 809 -9.30 42.58 -28.69
CA ILE A 809 -8.89 41.53 -29.64
C ILE A 809 -10.12 40.83 -30.23
N THR A 810 -11.31 41.08 -29.71
CA THR A 810 -12.59 40.37 -29.99
C THR A 810 -12.92 40.38 -31.48
N GLU A 811 -12.71 41.51 -32.19
CA GLU A 811 -12.97 41.58 -33.64
C GLU A 811 -12.07 40.68 -34.48
N LYS A 812 -10.81 40.47 -34.10
CA LYS A 812 -9.90 39.54 -34.76
C LYS A 812 -10.25 38.06 -34.50
N VAL A 813 -10.71 37.76 -33.30
CA VAL A 813 -11.13 36.39 -32.92
C VAL A 813 -12.42 35.98 -33.63
N GLN A 814 -13.33 36.93 -33.87
CA GLN A 814 -14.57 36.66 -34.63
C GLN A 814 -14.29 36.28 -36.09
N SER A 815 -13.17 36.69 -36.68
CA SER A 815 -12.78 36.38 -38.05
C SER A 815 -12.10 35.01 -38.23
N ILE A 816 -11.74 34.30 -37.15
CA ILE A 816 -11.10 32.98 -37.23
C ILE A 816 -12.11 31.94 -37.71
N SER A 817 -11.83 31.25 -38.80
CA SER A 817 -12.63 30.10 -39.30
C SER A 817 -12.35 28.84 -38.50
N VAL A 818 -13.38 28.07 -38.19
CA VAL A 818 -13.25 26.75 -37.53
C VAL A 818 -13.03 25.66 -38.61
N ASP A 819 -12.00 24.88 -38.47
CA ASP A 819 -11.74 23.75 -39.37
C ASP A 819 -12.46 22.48 -38.88
N THR A 820 -13.67 22.26 -39.37
CA THR A 820 -14.49 21.09 -39.05
C THR A 820 -14.32 19.90 -39.99
N ASP A 821 -13.51 20.02 -41.05
CA ASP A 821 -13.45 19.07 -42.18
C ASP A 821 -12.12 18.29 -42.31
N THR A 822 -11.24 18.36 -41.31
CA THR A 822 -10.04 17.54 -41.33
C THR A 822 -10.41 16.06 -41.26
N THR A 823 -10.48 15.43 -42.46
CA THR A 823 -10.36 13.99 -42.57
C THR A 823 -8.99 13.59 -42.04
N ALA A 824 -8.96 12.61 -41.14
CA ALA A 824 -7.73 12.04 -40.61
C ALA A 824 -6.73 11.74 -41.75
N LYS A 825 -5.80 12.67 -42.02
CA LYS A 825 -4.56 12.30 -42.65
C LYS A 825 -3.95 11.28 -41.70
N LYS A 826 -3.69 10.04 -42.20
CA LYS A 826 -2.94 9.05 -41.45
C LYS A 826 -1.80 9.78 -40.78
N GLN A 827 -1.84 9.92 -39.48
CA GLN A 827 -0.70 10.35 -38.70
C GLN A 827 0.43 9.41 -39.11
N LYS A 828 1.50 9.95 -39.65
CA LYS A 828 2.76 9.25 -39.59
C LYS A 828 2.92 8.86 -38.14
N HIS A 829 2.99 7.57 -37.86
CA HIS A 829 3.45 7.05 -36.62
C HIS A 829 4.74 7.81 -36.30
N TYR A 830 4.69 8.73 -35.40
CA TYR A 830 5.83 9.15 -34.65
C TYR A 830 5.91 8.11 -33.53
N ASP A 831 6.22 6.88 -33.89
CA ASP A 831 6.84 5.92 -33.01
C ASP A 831 8.18 6.56 -32.65
N GLU A 832 8.43 6.66 -31.37
CA GLU A 832 9.63 7.26 -30.79
C GLU A 832 9.65 8.80 -30.90
N VAL A 833 8.92 9.47 -30.01
CA VAL A 833 9.45 10.71 -29.45
C VAL A 833 10.58 10.26 -28.53
N ASP A 834 11.77 10.35 -29.05
CA ASP A 834 13.02 10.28 -28.30
C ASP A 834 12.88 11.18 -27.06
N LEU A 835 12.69 10.58 -25.89
CA LEU A 835 12.65 11.30 -24.61
C LEU A 835 14.02 11.92 -24.29
N GLU A 836 15.04 11.67 -25.10
CA GLU A 836 16.37 12.25 -25.00
C GLU A 836 16.48 13.68 -25.58
N GLN A 837 15.44 14.27 -26.19
CA GLN A 837 15.58 15.52 -26.93
C GLN A 837 15.06 16.78 -26.23
N PHE A 838 14.78 16.79 -24.95
CA PHE A 838 14.36 17.99 -24.23
C PHE A 838 15.11 18.25 -22.91
N SER A 839 16.43 18.22 -22.96
CA SER A 839 17.25 18.96 -22.01
C SER A 839 17.67 20.27 -22.68
N LEU A 840 17.14 21.39 -22.20
CA LEU A 840 17.47 22.74 -22.68
C LEU A 840 18.92 23.16 -22.32
N PHE A 841 19.70 22.28 -21.72
CA PHE A 841 21.10 22.45 -21.34
C PHE A 841 22.09 21.58 -22.13
N ASP A 842 21.63 20.73 -23.07
CA ASP A 842 22.50 19.98 -23.97
C ASP A 842 22.81 20.76 -25.26
N THR A 843 23.55 21.83 -25.12
CA THR A 843 24.28 22.41 -26.23
C THR A 843 25.79 22.14 -26.12
N VAL A 844 26.18 20.95 -25.76
CA VAL A 844 27.54 20.49 -25.97
C VAL A 844 27.45 19.22 -26.80
N LYS A 845 27.81 19.38 -28.06
CA LYS A 845 27.87 18.30 -29.08
C LYS A 845 28.91 17.30 -28.66
N ASP A 846 28.47 16.18 -28.09
CA ASP A 846 29.27 14.95 -27.95
C ASP A 846 29.14 14.05 -29.20
N GLU A 847 28.47 14.53 -30.25
CA GLU A 847 28.28 13.83 -31.51
C GLU A 847 29.59 13.30 -32.10
N ASP A 848 30.69 14.02 -31.98
CA ASP A 848 31.99 13.60 -32.49
C ASP A 848 32.61 12.45 -31.68
N VAL A 849 32.38 12.38 -30.35
CA VAL A 849 32.86 11.28 -29.50
C VAL A 849 31.99 10.05 -29.70
N LEU A 850 30.68 10.23 -29.84
CA LEU A 850 29.72 9.15 -30.14
C LEU A 850 29.89 8.59 -31.55
N GLU A 851 30.19 9.49 -32.56
CA GLU A 851 30.48 9.04 -33.94
C GLU A 851 31.80 8.28 -33.99
N GLU A 852 32.82 8.75 -33.27
CA GLU A 852 34.11 8.06 -33.18
C GLU A 852 33.96 6.71 -32.49
N LEU A 853 33.16 6.60 -31.43
CA LEU A 853 32.85 5.34 -30.73
C LEU A 853 32.06 4.36 -31.61
N LYS A 854 31.08 4.84 -32.37
CA LYS A 854 30.28 4.02 -33.34
C LYS A 854 31.13 3.44 -34.46
N ASN A 855 32.17 4.17 -34.90
CA ASN A 855 33.04 3.76 -35.97
C ASN A 855 34.21 2.87 -35.53
N VAL A 856 34.32 2.56 -34.24
CA VAL A 856 35.35 1.64 -33.72
C VAL A 856 34.94 0.19 -34.00
N ASP A 857 35.67 -0.51 -34.85
CA ASP A 857 35.47 -1.93 -35.06
C ASP A 857 36.19 -2.75 -33.98
N ILE A 858 35.43 -3.15 -32.95
CA ILE A 858 35.92 -3.87 -31.77
C ILE A 858 36.57 -5.22 -32.14
N GLN A 859 36.16 -5.83 -33.26
CA GLN A 859 36.68 -7.15 -33.68
C GLN A 859 38.08 -7.09 -34.24
N THR A 860 38.53 -5.94 -34.68
CA THR A 860 39.87 -5.75 -35.28
C THR A 860 40.90 -5.15 -34.32
N LEU A 861 40.50 -4.70 -33.12
CA LEU A 861 41.37 -4.07 -32.16
C LEU A 861 42.10 -5.09 -31.26
N THR A 862 43.39 -4.84 -31.01
CA THR A 862 44.07 -5.56 -29.93
C THR A 862 43.61 -5.02 -28.56
N PRO A 863 43.74 -5.80 -27.45
CA PRO A 863 43.37 -5.33 -26.13
C PRO A 863 44.06 -4.01 -25.73
N LEU A 864 45.27 -3.77 -26.18
CA LEU A 864 46.03 -2.55 -25.94
C LEU A 864 45.49 -1.36 -26.73
N ASP A 865 45.08 -1.58 -27.96
CA ASP A 865 44.48 -0.56 -28.81
C ASP A 865 43.08 -0.19 -28.34
N ALA A 866 42.32 -1.15 -27.86
CA ALA A 866 41.01 -0.90 -27.24
C ALA A 866 41.13 -0.03 -25.99
N LEU A 867 42.11 -0.30 -25.12
CA LEU A 867 42.39 0.49 -23.91
C LEU A 867 42.84 1.91 -24.24
N ASN A 868 43.72 2.06 -25.25
CA ASN A 868 44.18 3.37 -25.73
C ASN A 868 43.04 4.19 -26.36
N THR A 869 42.16 3.55 -27.11
CA THR A 869 40.99 4.19 -27.72
C THR A 869 40.00 4.65 -26.64
N LEU A 870 39.69 3.81 -25.65
CA LEU A 870 38.87 4.20 -24.50
C LEU A 870 39.50 5.35 -23.69
N TYR A 871 40.79 5.30 -23.41
CA TYR A 871 41.51 6.37 -22.73
C TYR A 871 41.46 7.71 -23.51
N ARG A 872 41.60 7.65 -24.83
CA ARG A 872 41.52 8.82 -25.71
C ARG A 872 40.12 9.44 -25.69
N LEU A 873 39.08 8.62 -25.82
CA LEU A 873 37.69 9.07 -25.75
C LEU A 873 37.32 9.63 -24.37
N GLN A 874 37.78 9.01 -23.29
CA GLN A 874 37.61 9.52 -21.94
C GLN A 874 38.34 10.86 -21.74
N ASN A 875 39.54 11.03 -22.24
CA ASN A 875 40.24 12.30 -22.13
C ASN A 875 39.60 13.39 -22.98
N LYS A 876 39.02 13.06 -24.15
CA LYS A 876 38.23 14.02 -24.94
C LYS A 876 37.01 14.50 -24.14
N LEU A 877 36.32 13.63 -23.39
CA LEU A 877 35.20 13.98 -22.51
C LEU A 877 35.70 14.81 -21.30
N LYS A 878 36.74 14.37 -20.60
CA LYS A 878 37.25 15.08 -19.40
C LYS A 878 37.80 16.49 -19.72
N ASN A 879 38.50 16.67 -20.86
CA ASN A 879 39.02 17.98 -21.22
C ASN A 879 37.94 19.00 -21.62
N ARG A 880 36.72 18.57 -21.88
CA ARG A 880 35.56 19.43 -22.15
C ARG A 880 34.87 19.90 -20.85
N TRP A 881 34.98 19.12 -19.76
CA TRP A 881 34.37 19.43 -18.47
C TRP A 881 35.34 20.04 -17.46
N GLY A 882 36.59 20.32 -17.87
CA GLY A 882 37.68 20.73 -17.00
C GLY A 882 37.93 22.24 -16.88
N ASN A 883 37.01 23.10 -17.29
CA ASN A 883 37.08 24.55 -17.09
C ASN A 883 35.69 25.11 -16.71
N GLY A 884 35.32 24.92 -15.43
CA GLY A 884 34.16 25.51 -14.80
C GLY A 884 34.34 25.49 -13.28
#